data_fd5808332971a623865a0abe959ea804
#
_entry.id   fd5808332971a623865a0abe959ea804
#
_cell.length_a   1.000
_cell.length_b   1.000
_cell.length_c   1.000
_cell.angle_alpha   90.00
_cell.angle_beta   90.00
_cell.angle_gamma   90.00
#
_symmetry.space_group_name_H-M   'P 1'
#
loop_
_entity.id
_entity.type
_entity.pdbx_description
1 polymer ?
#
loop_
_entity_poly.entity_id
_entity_poly.type
_entity_poly.pdbx_seq_one_letter_code
_entity_poly.pdbx_strand_id
1 'polypeptide(L)'
;MINLSRKLIIICVIVCGWHSASDAQKLLKFKLPDSGQTGSYTSTPGEDPDYLINPPSFTDNGDGTITDNNTGLMWQKTDGGEMVFENAGGYCTGLSLGGHTDWRLPTGIELFSINNYNNLNPALNTVYFTQTQAQYWWTSEKEADDSTKIWVVNAGGGIGAHPKSETMSAGGTKYFNVRAVRDIITTVFQGPHFTDKGDGKIKDNYTGLTWQKIQSANTMNWEEALAYSSTVSLGGKTDWRLPNVKELQSLNDALLSKPSFDKTYFPNIVSGNYWSSTSMKQTALKAWDINIDYGIVSYSDKITLENILLVRGGMDNEGLNLSEAHIPGGEYQMGDHFGFVDPHHPSDELPVHLVRVDSFNLSKTETTNQQYLSFLNAALLSGLIQVNNNKVHLAEDTVTLCYTHEYAAYYSISYDGTVFSLADFRANHPMVGVLWPGAAAFCNWLSLQNGLQECYDLTTWDCDFTKNGYRLPTEAEWEYAVRGGHLDPYLNYENGNTVIVSEANLPNSGDPYETGSYPLTTPVGFYDGTLNQKADFNWPGSVSSYQTTDGANGFGLYDMQGNVWELINDWYGQDYYSNSPYDNPKGPVTGFIMPDGKPYRGMRGGNWYNGYDTNGINDGHSRVSNRNPSYYRGPQDPYHPWYHIGFRVARKYSTITGINDNGMQDAGYMMLQQNYPNPFERSTTIKFYLPQPAHIMLTVRNSLGREVAVLADGQENEGWHTVSWDASQAAGGIYLCTLTGSSHPSTIKMILIR
;
A
#
# COMPACT_ATOMS: atom_id res chain seq x y z
N MET A 1 28.82 -23.66 -73.84
CA MET A 1 27.99 -24.84 -73.42
C MET A 1 28.07 -24.82 -71.89
N ILE A 2 26.99 -24.30 -71.28
CA ILE A 2 26.95 -23.98 -69.87
C ILE A 2 26.11 -25.05 -69.17
N ASN A 3 26.73 -25.74 -68.21
CA ASN A 3 26.08 -26.75 -67.40
C ASN A 3 25.42 -26.08 -66.18
N LEU A 4 24.07 -26.12 -66.09
CA LEU A 4 23.28 -25.70 -64.95
C LEU A 4 23.11 -26.92 -64.01
N SER A 5 23.73 -26.89 -62.83
CA SER A 5 23.43 -27.82 -61.75
C SER A 5 22.31 -27.24 -60.89
N ARG A 6 21.13 -27.86 -60.86
CA ARG A 6 20.02 -27.57 -59.95
C ARG A 6 20.38 -28.05 -58.55
N LYS A 7 20.51 -27.12 -57.60
CA LYS A 7 20.48 -27.42 -56.17
C LYS A 7 19.04 -27.43 -55.67
N LEU A 8 18.60 -28.61 -55.26
CA LEU A 8 17.32 -28.82 -54.59
C LEU A 8 17.44 -28.25 -53.15
N ILE A 9 16.75 -27.16 -52.84
CA ILE A 9 16.62 -26.65 -51.47
C ILE A 9 15.41 -27.35 -50.87
N ILE A 10 15.67 -28.27 -49.94
CA ILE A 10 14.63 -28.84 -49.07
C ILE A 10 14.36 -27.80 -47.99
N ILE A 11 13.20 -27.13 -48.09
CA ILE A 11 12.67 -26.27 -47.02
C ILE A 11 12.02 -27.24 -46.02
N CYS A 12 12.72 -27.52 -44.91
CA CYS A 12 12.08 -28.04 -43.71
C CYS A 12 11.20 -26.95 -43.12
N VAL A 13 9.90 -27.05 -43.38
CA VAL A 13 8.91 -26.30 -42.61
C VAL A 13 8.85 -26.93 -41.22
N ILE A 14 9.58 -26.34 -40.28
CA ILE A 14 9.37 -26.61 -38.87
C ILE A 14 8.02 -25.94 -38.55
N VAL A 15 6.97 -26.77 -38.50
CA VAL A 15 5.72 -26.40 -37.88
C VAL A 15 6.01 -26.33 -36.38
N CYS A 16 6.51 -25.19 -35.91
CA CYS A 16 6.37 -24.83 -34.50
C CYS A 16 4.88 -24.75 -34.25
N GLY A 17 4.34 -25.78 -33.65
CA GLY A 17 3.02 -25.71 -33.05
C GLY A 17 3.04 -24.59 -32.02
N TRP A 18 2.45 -23.48 -32.35
CA TRP A 18 2.05 -22.46 -31.40
C TRP A 18 0.99 -23.12 -30.52
N HIS A 19 1.40 -23.67 -29.40
CA HIS A 19 0.47 -23.88 -28.32
C HIS A 19 0.05 -22.46 -27.92
N SER A 20 -1.18 -22.12 -28.21
CA SER A 20 -1.82 -20.96 -27.63
C SER A 20 -1.64 -21.07 -26.11
N ALA A 21 -0.87 -20.16 -25.52
CA ALA A 21 -0.87 -19.99 -24.07
C ALA A 21 -2.34 -19.99 -23.64
N SER A 22 -2.71 -20.90 -22.75
CA SER A 22 -4.08 -21.04 -22.30
C SER A 22 -4.57 -19.71 -21.74
N ASP A 23 -5.80 -19.34 -22.04
CA ASP A 23 -6.47 -18.15 -21.50
C ASP A 23 -6.51 -18.12 -19.97
N ALA A 24 -6.10 -19.20 -19.31
CA ALA A 24 -6.07 -19.38 -17.85
C ALA A 24 -5.21 -18.37 -17.07
N GLN A 25 -4.31 -17.65 -17.71
CA GLN A 25 -3.37 -16.75 -17.04
C GLN A 25 -3.66 -15.25 -17.24
N LYS A 26 -4.79 -14.90 -17.85
CA LYS A 26 -5.11 -13.49 -18.16
C LYS A 26 -5.51 -12.67 -16.94
N LEU A 27 -6.06 -13.29 -15.92
CA LEU A 27 -6.58 -12.60 -14.72
C LEU A 27 -5.50 -11.86 -13.94
N LEU A 28 -4.30 -12.41 -13.93
CA LEU A 28 -3.30 -12.06 -12.91
C LEU A 28 -2.41 -10.88 -13.29
N LYS A 29 -2.80 -10.09 -14.27
CA LYS A 29 -2.14 -8.84 -14.64
C LYS A 29 -2.38 -7.70 -13.63
N PHE A 30 -3.34 -7.90 -12.73
CA PHE A 30 -3.79 -6.95 -11.74
C PHE A 30 -3.71 -7.56 -10.34
N LYS A 31 -4.18 -6.83 -9.36
CA LYS A 31 -4.19 -7.24 -7.97
C LYS A 31 -5.14 -8.42 -7.76
N LEU A 32 -4.65 -9.50 -7.18
CA LEU A 32 -5.53 -10.56 -6.72
C LEU A 32 -6.37 -10.04 -5.55
N PRO A 33 -7.72 -10.07 -5.64
CA PRO A 33 -8.56 -9.62 -4.53
C PRO A 33 -8.35 -10.47 -3.29
N ASP A 34 -8.32 -9.84 -2.13
CA ASP A 34 -8.31 -10.51 -0.84
C ASP A 34 -9.53 -11.42 -0.64
N SER A 35 -9.48 -12.33 0.33
CA SER A 35 -10.56 -13.26 0.64
C SER A 35 -11.88 -12.57 0.98
N GLY A 36 -11.81 -11.35 1.51
CA GLY A 36 -12.93 -10.58 2.00
C GLY A 36 -13.31 -10.94 3.45
N GLN A 37 -12.55 -11.80 4.13
CA GLN A 37 -12.75 -12.09 5.54
C GLN A 37 -12.37 -10.87 6.38
N THR A 38 -13.28 -10.43 7.27
CA THR A 38 -13.07 -9.25 8.14
C THR A 38 -13.11 -9.59 9.63
N GLY A 39 -13.55 -10.79 9.98
CA GLY A 39 -13.63 -11.25 11.37
C GLY A 39 -12.53 -12.25 11.69
N SER A 40 -11.80 -12.04 12.78
CA SER A 40 -10.82 -13.00 13.31
C SER A 40 -11.52 -14.08 14.15
N TYR A 41 -11.00 -15.32 14.08
CA TYR A 41 -11.50 -16.51 14.78
C TYR A 41 -10.41 -17.16 15.63
N THR A 42 -9.33 -16.45 15.87
CA THR A 42 -8.23 -16.86 16.76
C THR A 42 -7.61 -15.64 17.44
N SER A 43 -6.88 -15.87 18.51
CA SER A 43 -6.00 -14.85 19.12
C SER A 43 -4.56 -14.92 18.62
N THR A 44 -4.22 -15.92 17.80
CA THR A 44 -2.89 -16.07 17.19
C THR A 44 -2.79 -15.10 16.02
N PRO A 45 -1.83 -14.17 16.03
CA PRO A 45 -1.62 -13.25 14.89
C PRO A 45 -1.27 -14.01 13.61
N GLY A 46 -1.70 -13.47 12.47
CA GLY A 46 -1.39 -14.04 11.16
C GLY A 46 -2.59 -14.64 10.44
N GLU A 47 -3.80 -14.53 11.02
CA GLU A 47 -5.04 -14.86 10.32
C GLU A 47 -5.31 -13.86 9.18
N ASP A 48 -6.06 -14.27 8.19
CA ASP A 48 -6.42 -13.51 7.00
C ASP A 48 -6.89 -12.05 7.28
N PRO A 49 -7.78 -11.77 8.27
CA PRO A 49 -8.19 -10.41 8.59
C PRO A 49 -7.09 -9.49 9.13
N ASP A 50 -5.96 -10.05 9.56
CA ASP A 50 -4.81 -9.26 10.03
C ASP A 50 -4.07 -8.60 8.86
N TYR A 51 -4.35 -9.02 7.61
CA TYR A 51 -3.68 -8.59 6.39
C TYR A 51 -4.70 -8.15 5.34
N LEU A 52 -5.09 -6.90 5.32
CA LEU A 52 -5.94 -6.35 4.27
C LEU A 52 -5.11 -6.05 3.01
N ILE A 53 -4.94 -7.08 2.18
CA ILE A 53 -4.17 -7.01 0.94
C ILE A 53 -5.14 -6.95 -0.24
N ASN A 54 -5.42 -5.84 -0.85
CA ASN A 54 -6.39 -5.67 -1.94
C ASN A 54 -7.83 -6.05 -1.56
N PRO A 55 -8.48 -5.36 -0.63
CA PRO A 55 -9.88 -5.63 -0.29
C PRO A 55 -10.77 -5.69 -1.54
N PRO A 56 -11.75 -6.61 -1.62
CA PRO A 56 -12.65 -6.69 -2.76
C PRO A 56 -13.32 -5.35 -3.05
N SER A 57 -13.18 -4.84 -4.27
CA SER A 57 -13.69 -3.54 -4.69
C SER A 57 -14.44 -3.65 -6.01
N PHE A 58 -15.72 -3.26 -6.02
CA PHE A 58 -16.61 -3.41 -7.17
C PHE A 58 -17.37 -2.12 -7.45
N THR A 59 -17.64 -1.87 -8.73
CA THR A 59 -18.50 -0.77 -9.20
C THR A 59 -19.69 -1.35 -9.94
N ASP A 60 -20.92 -1.03 -9.51
CA ASP A 60 -22.13 -1.34 -10.27
C ASP A 60 -22.33 -0.29 -11.35
N ASN A 61 -22.24 -0.68 -12.62
CA ASN A 61 -22.32 0.25 -13.76
C ASN A 61 -23.77 0.66 -14.08
N GLY A 62 -24.77 0.07 -13.41
CA GLY A 62 -26.19 0.39 -13.61
C GLY A 62 -26.81 -0.18 -14.88
N ASP A 63 -26.06 -0.88 -15.71
CA ASP A 63 -26.43 -1.44 -17.03
C ASP A 63 -26.49 -2.98 -17.02
N GLY A 64 -26.46 -3.59 -15.84
CA GLY A 64 -26.43 -5.05 -15.64
C GLY A 64 -25.01 -5.61 -15.59
N THR A 65 -24.00 -4.76 -15.56
CA THR A 65 -22.58 -5.16 -15.44
C THR A 65 -21.98 -4.67 -14.13
N ILE A 66 -20.94 -5.35 -13.67
CA ILE A 66 -20.13 -5.03 -12.50
C ILE A 66 -18.66 -4.95 -12.92
N THR A 67 -18.00 -3.84 -12.64
CA THR A 67 -16.55 -3.71 -12.76
C THR A 67 -15.88 -4.20 -11.48
N ASP A 68 -14.94 -5.12 -11.59
CA ASP A 68 -14.00 -5.50 -10.52
C ASP A 68 -12.78 -4.59 -10.61
N ASN A 69 -12.68 -3.66 -9.66
CA ASN A 69 -11.62 -2.64 -9.64
C ASN A 69 -10.23 -3.22 -9.31
N ASN A 70 -10.16 -4.42 -8.74
CA ASN A 70 -8.90 -5.09 -8.45
C ASN A 70 -8.36 -5.84 -9.67
N THR A 71 -9.21 -6.60 -10.34
CA THR A 71 -8.80 -7.48 -11.44
C THR A 71 -8.87 -6.82 -12.81
N GLY A 72 -9.58 -5.69 -12.95
CA GLY A 72 -9.86 -5.07 -14.25
C GLY A 72 -10.76 -5.93 -15.13
N LEU A 73 -11.55 -6.80 -14.53
CA LEU A 73 -12.58 -7.59 -15.21
C LEU A 73 -13.94 -6.92 -15.09
N MET A 74 -14.77 -7.13 -16.11
CA MET A 74 -16.18 -6.77 -16.05
C MET A 74 -17.03 -8.02 -16.05
N TRP A 75 -17.98 -8.08 -15.12
CA TRP A 75 -18.82 -9.24 -14.85
C TRP A 75 -20.28 -9.00 -15.19
N GLN A 76 -20.95 -10.03 -15.62
CA GLN A 76 -22.40 -10.08 -15.66
C GLN A 76 -22.94 -10.03 -14.22
N LYS A 77 -23.79 -9.06 -13.88
CA LYS A 77 -24.36 -8.85 -12.53
C LYS A 77 -25.22 -10.01 -12.09
N THR A 78 -26.22 -10.38 -12.88
CA THR A 78 -27.11 -11.54 -12.64
C THR A 78 -26.66 -12.68 -13.54
N ASP A 79 -26.41 -13.87 -12.96
CA ASP A 79 -25.98 -15.02 -13.76
C ASP A 79 -27.02 -15.44 -14.81
N GLY A 80 -26.60 -16.21 -15.81
CA GLY A 80 -27.39 -16.64 -16.95
C GLY A 80 -28.34 -17.82 -16.67
N GLY A 81 -28.42 -18.25 -15.42
CA GLY A 81 -29.22 -19.41 -15.04
C GLY A 81 -28.54 -20.75 -15.35
N GLU A 82 -29.27 -21.84 -15.07
CA GLU A 82 -28.78 -23.21 -15.22
C GLU A 82 -28.64 -23.62 -16.69
N MET A 83 -27.50 -24.24 -17.01
CA MET A 83 -27.29 -24.86 -18.32
C MET A 83 -26.20 -25.93 -18.28
N VAL A 84 -26.22 -26.84 -19.27
CA VAL A 84 -25.14 -27.79 -19.49
C VAL A 84 -23.90 -27.09 -20.00
N PHE A 85 -22.72 -27.63 -19.69
CA PHE A 85 -21.45 -27.02 -20.05
C PHE A 85 -21.31 -26.71 -21.56
N GLU A 86 -21.80 -27.59 -22.42
CA GLU A 86 -21.73 -27.46 -23.88
C GLU A 86 -22.42 -26.18 -24.40
N ASN A 87 -23.40 -25.67 -23.65
CA ASN A 87 -24.12 -24.45 -24.00
C ASN A 87 -23.48 -23.19 -23.37
N ALA A 88 -22.68 -23.35 -22.33
CA ALA A 88 -22.17 -22.25 -21.52
C ALA A 88 -21.32 -21.24 -22.32
N GLY A 89 -20.42 -21.73 -23.15
CA GLY A 89 -19.62 -20.88 -24.03
C GLY A 89 -20.47 -20.13 -25.07
N GLY A 90 -21.42 -20.81 -25.67
CA GLY A 90 -22.37 -20.20 -26.65
C GLY A 90 -23.26 -19.15 -26.02
N TYR A 91 -23.70 -19.35 -24.79
CA TYR A 91 -24.42 -18.35 -24.02
C TYR A 91 -23.60 -17.05 -23.85
N CYS A 92 -22.35 -17.17 -23.38
CA CYS A 92 -21.49 -16.03 -23.16
C CYS A 92 -21.20 -15.28 -24.46
N THR A 93 -20.79 -15.97 -25.53
CA THR A 93 -20.47 -15.33 -26.81
C THR A 93 -21.68 -14.73 -27.52
N GLY A 94 -22.90 -15.19 -27.20
CA GLY A 94 -24.14 -14.62 -27.68
C GLY A 94 -24.68 -13.47 -26.83
N LEU A 95 -24.08 -13.18 -25.70
CA LEU A 95 -24.55 -12.17 -24.77
C LEU A 95 -24.23 -10.75 -25.28
N SER A 96 -25.24 -9.88 -25.31
CA SER A 96 -25.10 -8.44 -25.51
C SER A 96 -25.57 -7.75 -24.23
N LEU A 97 -24.63 -7.18 -23.46
CA LEU A 97 -24.93 -6.60 -22.16
C LEU A 97 -23.98 -5.42 -21.89
N GLY A 98 -24.50 -4.33 -21.33
CA GLY A 98 -23.73 -3.11 -21.04
C GLY A 98 -23.10 -2.48 -22.29
N GLY A 99 -23.68 -2.68 -23.47
CA GLY A 99 -23.11 -2.20 -24.74
C GLY A 99 -21.94 -3.05 -25.29
N HIS A 100 -21.63 -4.19 -24.66
CA HIS A 100 -20.52 -5.08 -25.03
C HIS A 100 -21.00 -6.41 -25.57
N THR A 101 -20.21 -7.02 -26.48
CA THR A 101 -20.50 -8.31 -27.13
C THR A 101 -19.33 -9.30 -27.07
N ASP A 102 -18.26 -8.96 -26.35
CA ASP A 102 -17.03 -9.74 -26.17
C ASP A 102 -17.01 -10.57 -24.88
N TRP A 103 -18.19 -10.99 -24.43
CA TRP A 103 -18.39 -11.80 -23.25
C TRP A 103 -17.89 -13.23 -23.46
N ARG A 104 -17.26 -13.79 -22.42
CA ARG A 104 -16.72 -15.14 -22.42
C ARG A 104 -17.01 -15.87 -21.10
N LEU A 105 -16.82 -17.19 -21.11
CA LEU A 105 -16.81 -17.98 -19.89
C LEU A 105 -15.53 -17.67 -19.08
N PRO A 106 -15.62 -17.49 -17.76
CA PRO A 106 -14.45 -17.23 -16.92
C PRO A 106 -13.55 -18.45 -16.78
N THR A 107 -12.26 -18.22 -16.50
CA THR A 107 -11.37 -19.27 -15.99
C THR A 107 -11.71 -19.59 -14.53
N GLY A 108 -11.11 -20.68 -13.99
CA GLY A 108 -11.33 -21.08 -12.59
C GLY A 108 -10.90 -20.01 -11.61
N ILE A 109 -9.71 -19.47 -11.78
CA ILE A 109 -9.18 -18.43 -10.88
C ILE A 109 -9.95 -17.10 -11.02
N GLU A 110 -10.39 -16.73 -12.23
CA GLU A 110 -11.22 -15.55 -12.42
C GLU A 110 -12.52 -15.66 -11.64
N LEU A 111 -13.23 -16.76 -11.82
CA LEU A 111 -14.49 -16.98 -11.13
C LEU A 111 -14.31 -17.13 -9.61
N PHE A 112 -13.21 -17.74 -9.19
CA PHE A 112 -12.86 -17.90 -7.78
C PHE A 112 -12.52 -16.56 -7.13
N SER A 113 -11.97 -15.61 -7.90
CA SER A 113 -11.55 -14.30 -7.37
C SER A 113 -12.69 -13.46 -6.80
N ILE A 114 -13.94 -13.64 -7.29
CA ILE A 114 -15.10 -12.90 -6.78
C ILE A 114 -15.73 -13.53 -5.53
N ASN A 115 -15.24 -14.68 -5.05
CA ASN A 115 -15.67 -15.23 -3.77
C ASN A 115 -15.38 -14.24 -2.63
N ASN A 116 -16.28 -14.23 -1.63
CA ASN A 116 -16.16 -13.42 -0.43
C ASN A 116 -16.39 -14.30 0.79
N TYR A 117 -15.33 -14.63 1.50
CA TYR A 117 -15.35 -15.55 2.62
C TYR A 117 -15.96 -14.95 3.90
N ASN A 118 -16.32 -13.67 3.86
CA ASN A 118 -17.15 -13.06 4.90
C ASN A 118 -18.66 -13.35 4.70
N ASN A 119 -19.05 -14.02 3.62
CA ASN A 119 -20.42 -14.41 3.29
C ASN A 119 -20.57 -15.93 3.22
N LEU A 120 -21.82 -16.41 3.33
CA LEU A 120 -22.14 -17.84 3.33
C LEU A 120 -23.29 -18.13 2.38
N ASN A 121 -23.14 -19.15 1.52
CA ASN A 121 -24.16 -19.68 0.63
C ASN A 121 -25.12 -18.63 0.04
N PRO A 122 -24.66 -17.72 -0.82
CA PRO A 122 -23.39 -17.82 -1.54
C PRO A 122 -22.23 -17.09 -0.83
N ALA A 123 -21.02 -17.59 -0.99
CA ALA A 123 -19.77 -16.93 -0.66
C ALA A 123 -19.49 -15.83 -1.71
N LEU A 124 -20.42 -14.92 -1.90
CA LEU A 124 -20.36 -13.80 -2.86
C LEU A 124 -20.88 -12.52 -2.19
N ASN A 125 -20.43 -11.37 -2.67
CA ASN A 125 -21.08 -10.11 -2.32
C ASN A 125 -22.36 -9.95 -3.15
N THR A 126 -23.51 -10.33 -2.55
CA THR A 126 -24.81 -10.32 -3.22
C THR A 126 -25.37 -8.93 -3.53
N VAL A 127 -24.75 -7.87 -3.03
CA VAL A 127 -25.08 -6.49 -3.42
C VAL A 127 -24.68 -6.27 -4.90
N TYR A 128 -23.54 -6.83 -5.29
CA TYR A 128 -23.03 -6.73 -6.65
C TYR A 128 -23.37 -7.93 -7.52
N PHE A 129 -23.34 -9.16 -6.97
CA PHE A 129 -23.51 -10.40 -7.73
C PHE A 129 -24.81 -11.11 -7.35
N THR A 130 -25.83 -10.90 -8.16
CA THR A 130 -27.11 -11.63 -7.99
C THR A 130 -27.05 -12.98 -8.70
N GLN A 131 -27.79 -13.95 -8.19
CA GLN A 131 -27.77 -15.33 -8.72
C GLN A 131 -29.18 -15.90 -8.84
N THR A 132 -29.32 -16.89 -9.74
CA THR A 132 -30.57 -17.63 -9.98
C THR A 132 -30.44 -19.04 -9.41
N GLN A 133 -30.61 -19.22 -8.08
CA GLN A 133 -30.53 -20.52 -7.39
C GLN A 133 -29.23 -21.32 -7.68
N ALA A 134 -28.15 -20.67 -8.12
CA ALA A 134 -26.90 -21.35 -8.44
C ALA A 134 -26.29 -22.01 -7.20
N GLN A 135 -25.87 -23.24 -7.36
CA GLN A 135 -25.01 -23.94 -6.40
C GLN A 135 -23.58 -24.04 -6.92
N TYR A 136 -23.42 -24.02 -8.24
CA TYR A 136 -22.16 -24.08 -8.94
C TYR A 136 -22.20 -23.17 -10.16
N TRP A 137 -21.01 -22.67 -10.59
CA TRP A 137 -20.82 -21.95 -11.84
C TRP A 137 -19.73 -22.61 -12.66
N TRP A 138 -20.00 -22.82 -13.96
CA TRP A 138 -19.06 -23.35 -14.93
C TRP A 138 -17.90 -22.37 -15.17
N THR A 139 -16.69 -22.93 -15.34
CA THR A 139 -15.51 -22.23 -15.87
C THR A 139 -15.19 -22.69 -17.29
N SER A 140 -14.22 -22.07 -17.95
CA SER A 140 -13.74 -22.49 -19.28
C SER A 140 -12.75 -23.66 -19.23
N GLU A 141 -12.30 -24.08 -18.04
CA GLU A 141 -11.15 -24.96 -17.86
C GLU A 141 -11.55 -26.40 -17.58
N LYS A 142 -10.81 -27.32 -18.21
CA LYS A 142 -10.96 -28.78 -18.02
C LYS A 142 -10.03 -29.24 -16.90
N GLU A 143 -10.41 -30.32 -16.22
CA GLU A 143 -9.49 -31.01 -15.33
C GLU A 143 -8.34 -31.64 -16.15
N ALA A 144 -7.09 -31.49 -15.66
CA ALA A 144 -5.90 -31.94 -16.39
C ALA A 144 -5.89 -33.47 -16.68
N ASP A 145 -6.34 -34.27 -15.72
CA ASP A 145 -6.35 -35.75 -15.81
C ASP A 145 -7.62 -36.32 -16.43
N ASP A 146 -8.71 -35.55 -16.49
CA ASP A 146 -10.03 -36.01 -16.94
C ASP A 146 -10.78 -34.92 -17.74
N SER A 147 -10.59 -34.91 -19.04
CA SER A 147 -11.22 -33.94 -19.95
C SER A 147 -12.76 -34.04 -20.02
N THR A 148 -13.38 -35.04 -19.37
CA THR A 148 -14.84 -35.13 -19.25
C THR A 148 -15.39 -34.28 -18.13
N LYS A 149 -14.52 -33.72 -17.26
CA LYS A 149 -14.83 -32.81 -16.18
C LYS A 149 -14.37 -31.40 -16.45
N ILE A 150 -15.08 -30.47 -15.87
CA ILE A 150 -14.82 -29.01 -15.93
C ILE A 150 -14.67 -28.47 -14.52
N TRP A 151 -13.75 -27.57 -14.35
CA TRP A 151 -13.63 -26.81 -13.13
C TRP A 151 -14.88 -25.95 -12.89
N VAL A 152 -15.36 -25.95 -11.66
CA VAL A 152 -16.52 -25.18 -11.23
C VAL A 152 -16.25 -24.53 -9.87
N VAL A 153 -16.77 -23.34 -9.66
CA VAL A 153 -16.78 -22.68 -8.37
C VAL A 153 -18.15 -22.94 -7.73
N ASN A 154 -18.16 -23.33 -6.45
CA ASN A 154 -19.42 -23.59 -5.74
C ASN A 154 -19.84 -22.41 -4.86
N ALA A 155 -21.13 -22.31 -4.60
CA ALA A 155 -21.71 -21.24 -3.77
C ALA A 155 -21.21 -21.27 -2.30
N GLY A 156 -20.60 -22.34 -1.85
CA GLY A 156 -19.98 -22.44 -0.53
C GLY A 156 -18.58 -21.82 -0.43
N GLY A 157 -17.98 -21.43 -1.57
CA GLY A 157 -16.65 -20.82 -1.63
C GLY A 157 -15.54 -21.76 -2.10
N GLY A 158 -15.81 -23.02 -2.40
CA GLY A 158 -14.83 -23.97 -2.92
C GLY A 158 -14.72 -23.95 -4.46
N ILE A 159 -13.69 -24.59 -4.97
CA ILE A 159 -13.50 -24.87 -6.39
C ILE A 159 -13.13 -26.35 -6.55
N GLY A 160 -13.66 -27.00 -7.59
CA GLY A 160 -13.39 -28.40 -7.90
C GLY A 160 -13.87 -28.76 -9.31
N ALA A 161 -13.64 -30.00 -9.73
CA ALA A 161 -13.99 -30.47 -11.07
C ALA A 161 -15.24 -31.36 -11.05
N HIS A 162 -16.16 -31.13 -11.99
CA HIS A 162 -17.43 -31.84 -12.12
C HIS A 162 -17.69 -32.31 -13.55
N PRO A 163 -18.41 -33.47 -13.73
CA PRO A 163 -18.80 -33.93 -15.05
C PRO A 163 -19.60 -32.89 -15.84
N LYS A 164 -19.33 -32.73 -17.12
CA LYS A 164 -20.01 -31.73 -18.01
C LYS A 164 -21.51 -31.87 -18.06
N SER A 165 -22.04 -33.08 -17.81
CA SER A 165 -23.48 -33.41 -17.85
C SER A 165 -24.19 -33.20 -16.51
N GLU A 166 -23.48 -32.79 -15.45
CA GLU A 166 -24.07 -32.70 -14.11
C GLU A 166 -24.80 -31.38 -13.89
N THR A 167 -26.07 -31.34 -14.26
CA THR A 167 -27.02 -30.24 -13.97
C THR A 167 -28.38 -30.82 -13.55
N MET A 168 -29.30 -29.99 -13.05
CA MET A 168 -30.68 -30.41 -12.79
C MET A 168 -31.39 -30.84 -14.07
N SER A 169 -31.22 -30.06 -15.16
CA SER A 169 -31.81 -30.32 -16.48
C SER A 169 -31.28 -31.61 -17.11
N ALA A 170 -30.04 -31.98 -16.80
CA ALA A 170 -29.44 -33.23 -17.25
C ALA A 170 -29.69 -34.44 -16.32
N GLY A 171 -30.53 -34.29 -15.32
CA GLY A 171 -30.84 -35.34 -14.33
C GLY A 171 -29.91 -35.33 -13.11
N GLY A 172 -29.08 -34.29 -12.96
CA GLY A 172 -28.27 -34.04 -11.78
C GLY A 172 -29.09 -33.54 -10.60
N THR A 173 -28.44 -33.32 -9.46
CA THR A 173 -29.09 -32.84 -8.22
C THR A 173 -28.66 -31.42 -7.83
N LYS A 174 -27.88 -30.77 -8.66
CA LYS A 174 -27.26 -29.46 -8.42
C LYS A 174 -27.58 -28.50 -9.55
N TYR A 175 -27.62 -27.21 -9.22
CA TYR A 175 -27.79 -26.13 -10.21
C TYR A 175 -26.44 -25.61 -10.66
N PHE A 176 -26.07 -25.87 -11.92
CA PHE A 176 -24.84 -25.39 -12.58
C PHE A 176 -25.17 -24.23 -13.49
N ASN A 177 -24.83 -23.03 -13.08
CA ASN A 177 -25.15 -21.80 -13.78
C ASN A 177 -23.93 -21.26 -14.54
N VAL A 178 -24.14 -20.19 -15.30
CA VAL A 178 -23.11 -19.46 -16.04
C VAL A 178 -23.09 -18.02 -15.60
N ARG A 179 -21.91 -17.48 -15.35
CA ARG A 179 -21.68 -16.03 -15.18
C ARG A 179 -20.63 -15.59 -16.20
N ALA A 180 -21.02 -14.69 -17.11
CA ALA A 180 -20.13 -14.19 -18.13
C ALA A 180 -19.16 -13.14 -17.57
N VAL A 181 -17.96 -13.11 -18.15
CA VAL A 181 -16.89 -12.14 -17.85
C VAL A 181 -16.35 -11.57 -19.16
N ARG A 182 -15.80 -10.37 -19.11
CA ARG A 182 -14.99 -9.79 -20.19
C ARG A 182 -13.79 -9.03 -19.63
N ASP A 183 -12.75 -8.91 -20.44
CA ASP A 183 -11.57 -8.12 -20.11
C ASP A 183 -11.88 -6.64 -20.39
N ILE A 184 -11.70 -5.75 -19.38
CA ILE A 184 -11.68 -4.30 -19.63
C ILE A 184 -10.35 -3.92 -20.26
N ILE A 185 -9.28 -4.64 -19.91
CA ILE A 185 -7.93 -4.37 -20.33
C ILE A 185 -7.44 -5.51 -21.21
N THR A 186 -7.09 -5.18 -22.43
CA THR A 186 -6.73 -6.15 -23.49
C THR A 186 -5.23 -6.45 -23.60
N THR A 187 -4.37 -5.70 -22.90
CA THR A 187 -2.90 -5.94 -22.93
C THR A 187 -2.54 -7.17 -22.12
N VAL A 188 -1.95 -8.16 -22.76
CA VAL A 188 -1.50 -9.42 -22.13
C VAL A 188 -0.07 -9.23 -21.61
N PHE A 189 0.20 -9.62 -20.35
CA PHE A 189 1.56 -9.70 -19.83
C PHE A 189 2.37 -10.70 -20.66
N GLN A 190 3.55 -10.30 -21.10
CA GLN A 190 4.40 -11.09 -22.01
C GLN A 190 5.58 -11.76 -21.31
N GLY A 191 5.72 -11.57 -19.99
CA GLY A 191 6.82 -12.15 -19.21
C GLY A 191 6.54 -13.56 -18.70
N PRO A 192 7.52 -14.21 -18.06
CA PRO A 192 7.32 -15.48 -17.38
C PRO A 192 6.42 -15.30 -16.16
N HIS A 193 5.56 -16.31 -15.88
CA HIS A 193 4.69 -16.29 -14.70
C HIS A 193 5.52 -16.14 -13.42
N PHE A 194 6.55 -16.95 -13.26
CA PHE A 194 7.41 -16.93 -12.09
C PHE A 194 8.85 -16.53 -12.43
N THR A 195 9.52 -15.90 -11.46
CA THR A 195 10.96 -15.61 -11.50
C THR A 195 11.63 -16.13 -10.23
N ASP A 196 12.61 -17.00 -10.37
CA ASP A 196 13.45 -17.43 -9.25
C ASP A 196 14.46 -16.32 -8.91
N LYS A 197 14.39 -15.79 -7.69
CA LYS A 197 15.28 -14.73 -7.22
C LYS A 197 16.64 -15.23 -6.72
N GLY A 198 16.87 -16.54 -6.70
CA GLY A 198 18.15 -17.17 -6.33
C GLY A 198 18.45 -17.21 -4.82
N ASP A 199 17.62 -16.61 -3.97
CA ASP A 199 17.79 -16.50 -2.52
C ASP A 199 16.71 -17.25 -1.71
N GLY A 200 16.14 -18.29 -2.32
CA GLY A 200 15.06 -19.09 -1.74
C GLY A 200 13.66 -18.51 -1.94
N LYS A 201 13.52 -17.50 -2.79
CA LYS A 201 12.26 -16.81 -3.11
C LYS A 201 11.87 -16.98 -4.58
N ILE A 202 10.59 -17.14 -4.82
CA ILE A 202 9.96 -17.12 -6.15
C ILE A 202 9.04 -15.92 -6.25
N LYS A 203 9.32 -15.01 -7.18
CA LYS A 203 8.42 -13.89 -7.50
C LYS A 203 7.36 -14.40 -8.48
N ASP A 204 6.11 -14.21 -8.14
CA ASP A 204 4.97 -14.32 -9.04
C ASP A 204 4.78 -12.96 -9.73
N ASN A 205 5.03 -12.93 -11.03
CA ASN A 205 4.98 -11.69 -11.82
C ASN A 205 3.55 -11.29 -12.20
N TYR A 206 2.56 -12.18 -12.01
CA TYR A 206 1.16 -11.89 -12.26
C TYR A 206 0.48 -11.25 -11.04
N THR A 207 0.66 -11.84 -9.87
CA THR A 207 0.00 -11.39 -8.63
C THR A 207 0.82 -10.37 -7.84
N GLY A 208 2.11 -10.21 -8.17
CA GLY A 208 3.03 -9.43 -7.35
C GLY A 208 3.46 -10.14 -6.06
N LEU A 209 2.95 -11.33 -5.77
CA LEU A 209 3.31 -12.13 -4.60
C LEU A 209 4.76 -12.62 -4.69
N THR A 210 5.38 -12.81 -3.54
CA THR A 210 6.67 -13.49 -3.43
C THR A 210 6.50 -14.70 -2.53
N TRP A 211 6.82 -15.87 -3.06
CA TRP A 211 6.63 -17.16 -2.42
C TRP A 211 7.92 -17.73 -1.88
N GLN A 212 7.84 -18.45 -0.78
CA GLN A 212 8.90 -19.32 -0.32
C GLN A 212 9.12 -20.42 -1.37
N LYS A 213 10.36 -20.60 -1.86
CA LYS A 213 10.68 -21.60 -2.89
C LYS A 213 10.55 -23.03 -2.37
N ILE A 214 10.91 -23.23 -1.11
CA ILE A 214 10.93 -24.53 -0.44
C ILE A 214 9.95 -24.47 0.73
N GLN A 215 8.94 -25.30 0.74
CA GLN A 215 7.96 -25.40 1.81
C GLN A 215 8.59 -25.73 3.17
N SER A 216 7.85 -25.55 4.26
CA SER A 216 8.26 -26.03 5.59
C SER A 216 8.54 -27.54 5.54
N ALA A 217 9.58 -27.99 6.26
CA ALA A 217 9.93 -29.38 6.35
C ALA A 217 8.92 -30.21 7.18
N ASN A 218 8.16 -29.57 8.06
CA ASN A 218 7.19 -30.19 8.94
C ASN A 218 5.78 -29.74 8.61
N THR A 219 4.83 -30.67 8.71
CA THR A 219 3.40 -30.32 8.79
C THR A 219 3.08 -29.75 10.16
N MET A 220 2.12 -28.86 10.24
CA MET A 220 1.69 -28.16 11.46
C MET A 220 0.17 -28.09 11.51
N ASN A 221 -0.38 -27.97 12.71
CA ASN A 221 -1.76 -27.55 12.85
C ASN A 221 -1.89 -26.05 12.48
N TRP A 222 -3.10 -25.58 12.32
CA TRP A 222 -3.34 -24.25 11.77
C TRP A 222 -2.80 -23.11 12.65
N GLU A 223 -2.96 -23.20 13.98
CA GLU A 223 -2.44 -22.20 14.91
C GLU A 223 -0.89 -22.18 14.93
N GLU A 224 -0.28 -23.37 14.88
CA GLU A 224 1.16 -23.50 14.75
C GLU A 224 1.68 -22.91 13.42
N ALA A 225 0.93 -23.07 12.34
CA ALA A 225 1.29 -22.53 11.02
C ALA A 225 1.26 -20.99 11.01
N LEU A 226 0.25 -20.38 11.63
CA LEU A 226 0.20 -18.92 11.81
C LEU A 226 1.38 -18.42 12.63
N ALA A 227 1.64 -19.03 13.79
CA ALA A 227 2.73 -18.65 14.65
C ALA A 227 4.11 -18.85 13.98
N TYR A 228 4.28 -19.95 13.24
CA TYR A 228 5.52 -20.26 12.51
C TYR A 228 5.89 -19.16 11.52
N SER A 229 4.92 -18.62 10.79
CA SER A 229 5.16 -17.62 9.75
C SER A 229 5.92 -16.40 10.27
N SER A 230 5.62 -15.95 11.50
CA SER A 230 6.26 -14.81 12.15
C SER A 230 7.72 -15.07 12.59
N THR A 231 8.16 -16.34 12.59
CA THR A 231 9.52 -16.73 12.98
C THR A 231 10.47 -16.86 11.78
N VAL A 232 9.93 -16.84 10.56
CA VAL A 232 10.72 -17.10 9.33
C VAL A 232 11.45 -15.84 8.89
N SER A 233 12.76 -15.98 8.71
CA SER A 233 13.60 -14.99 8.02
C SER A 233 14.21 -15.66 6.80
N LEU A 234 13.81 -15.20 5.61
CA LEU A 234 14.27 -15.75 4.33
C LEU A 234 14.55 -14.63 3.33
N GLY A 235 15.73 -14.66 2.73
CA GLY A 235 16.19 -13.65 1.78
C GLY A 235 16.22 -12.25 2.41
N GLY A 236 16.63 -12.14 3.69
CA GLY A 236 16.69 -10.88 4.45
C GLY A 236 15.33 -10.26 4.79
N LYS A 237 14.23 -11.01 4.65
CA LYS A 237 12.87 -10.54 4.92
C LYS A 237 12.24 -11.34 6.05
N THR A 238 11.45 -10.65 6.90
CA THR A 238 10.77 -11.21 8.09
C THR A 238 9.26 -11.04 8.06
N ASP A 239 8.71 -10.51 6.98
CA ASP A 239 7.29 -10.25 6.75
C ASP A 239 6.57 -11.43 6.05
N TRP A 240 7.02 -12.65 6.30
CA TRP A 240 6.41 -13.87 5.79
C TRP A 240 5.12 -14.18 6.56
N ARG A 241 4.11 -14.64 5.84
CA ARG A 241 2.81 -15.02 6.39
C ARG A 241 2.24 -16.25 5.71
N LEU A 242 1.24 -16.84 6.32
CA LEU A 242 0.43 -17.86 5.67
C LEU A 242 -0.41 -17.18 4.56
N PRO A 243 -0.49 -17.74 3.34
CA PRO A 243 -1.31 -17.18 2.27
C PRO A 243 -2.80 -17.27 2.61
N ASN A 244 -3.60 -16.30 2.17
CA ASN A 244 -5.04 -16.51 2.15
C ASN A 244 -5.44 -17.54 1.08
N VAL A 245 -6.70 -18.01 1.13
CA VAL A 245 -7.14 -19.08 0.25
C VAL A 245 -7.08 -18.74 -1.25
N LYS A 246 -7.30 -17.47 -1.61
CA LYS A 246 -7.19 -17.03 -3.01
C LYS A 246 -5.76 -16.93 -3.47
N GLU A 247 -4.87 -16.44 -2.62
CA GLU A 247 -3.44 -16.40 -2.91
C GLU A 247 -2.89 -17.80 -3.13
N LEU A 248 -3.22 -18.73 -2.24
CA LEU A 248 -2.77 -20.12 -2.39
C LEU A 248 -3.34 -20.77 -3.66
N GLN A 249 -4.62 -20.49 -3.99
CA GLN A 249 -5.23 -20.97 -5.24
C GLN A 249 -4.59 -20.37 -6.49
N SER A 250 -3.98 -19.19 -6.43
CA SER A 250 -3.31 -18.58 -7.59
C SER A 250 -2.08 -19.34 -8.07
N LEU A 251 -1.52 -20.24 -7.25
CA LEU A 251 -0.44 -21.16 -7.65
C LEU A 251 -0.93 -22.36 -8.43
N ASN A 252 -2.24 -22.60 -8.45
CA ASN A 252 -2.81 -23.75 -9.14
C ASN A 252 -2.81 -23.55 -10.66
N ASP A 253 -2.16 -24.45 -11.38
CA ASP A 253 -2.22 -24.52 -12.85
C ASP A 253 -3.21 -25.61 -13.25
N ALA A 254 -4.31 -25.22 -13.88
CA ALA A 254 -5.36 -26.13 -14.35
C ALA A 254 -4.86 -27.14 -15.41
N LEU A 255 -3.68 -26.96 -15.98
CA LEU A 255 -3.02 -27.88 -16.90
C LEU A 255 -2.15 -28.92 -16.20
N LEU A 256 -1.92 -28.79 -14.90
CA LEU A 256 -1.08 -29.67 -14.10
C LEU A 256 -1.93 -30.47 -13.09
N SER A 257 -1.42 -31.66 -12.76
CA SER A 257 -1.96 -32.48 -11.69
C SER A 257 -0.85 -33.27 -11.01
N LYS A 258 -1.03 -33.56 -9.74
CA LYS A 258 -0.16 -34.42 -8.91
C LYS A 258 1.33 -34.01 -8.90
N PRO A 259 1.68 -32.77 -8.57
CA PRO A 259 0.83 -31.69 -8.07
C PRO A 259 0.37 -30.72 -9.17
N SER A 260 -0.64 -29.90 -8.85
CA SER A 260 -1.12 -28.79 -9.68
C SER A 260 -0.23 -27.54 -9.62
N PHE A 261 0.80 -27.55 -8.79
CA PHE A 261 1.82 -26.48 -8.68
C PHE A 261 3.05 -26.81 -9.52
N ASP A 262 3.63 -25.81 -10.17
CA ASP A 262 4.79 -25.99 -11.05
C ASP A 262 6.06 -26.34 -10.28
N LYS A 263 6.50 -27.61 -10.40
CA LYS A 263 7.73 -28.12 -9.78
C LYS A 263 9.02 -27.49 -10.30
N THR A 264 8.98 -26.78 -11.41
CA THR A 264 10.15 -26.05 -11.92
C THR A 264 10.55 -24.95 -10.93
N TYR A 265 9.54 -24.28 -10.35
CA TYR A 265 9.73 -23.20 -9.40
C TYR A 265 9.61 -23.66 -7.93
N PHE A 266 8.78 -24.69 -7.67
CA PHE A 266 8.56 -25.25 -6.34
C PHE A 266 9.05 -26.72 -6.26
N PRO A 267 10.38 -26.95 -6.33
CA PRO A 267 10.93 -28.31 -6.58
C PRO A 267 10.65 -29.29 -5.45
N ASN A 268 10.45 -28.84 -4.22
CA ASN A 268 10.25 -29.66 -3.03
C ASN A 268 8.79 -29.74 -2.58
N ILE A 269 7.84 -29.25 -3.42
CA ILE A 269 6.44 -29.34 -3.10
C ILE A 269 6.00 -30.81 -2.99
N VAL A 270 5.29 -31.15 -1.93
CA VAL A 270 4.82 -32.52 -1.69
C VAL A 270 3.30 -32.60 -1.82
N SER A 271 2.84 -33.80 -2.17
CA SER A 271 1.41 -34.15 -2.28
C SER A 271 0.65 -33.91 -0.97
N GLY A 272 -0.59 -33.48 -1.05
CA GLY A 272 -1.48 -33.31 0.08
C GLY A 272 -2.06 -31.89 0.23
N ASN A 273 -2.59 -31.62 1.40
CA ASN A 273 -3.24 -30.35 1.72
C ASN A 273 -2.23 -29.33 2.24
N TYR A 274 -2.51 -28.05 1.93
CA TYR A 274 -1.75 -26.88 2.37
C TYR A 274 -2.69 -25.89 3.05
N TRP A 275 -2.33 -25.44 4.24
CA TRP A 275 -3.07 -24.43 4.98
C TRP A 275 -3.12 -23.08 4.28
N SER A 276 -4.30 -22.46 4.28
CA SER A 276 -4.44 -21.02 4.11
C SER A 276 -4.68 -20.33 5.46
N SER A 277 -4.49 -19.02 5.51
CA SER A 277 -4.80 -18.20 6.70
C SER A 277 -6.30 -17.93 6.86
N THR A 278 -7.13 -18.30 5.89
CA THR A 278 -8.57 -17.99 5.85
C THR A 278 -9.37 -18.98 6.69
N SER A 279 -10.03 -18.50 7.73
CA SER A 279 -10.93 -19.32 8.56
C SER A 279 -12.28 -19.56 7.88
N MET A 280 -12.93 -20.65 8.26
CA MET A 280 -14.29 -20.93 7.80
C MET A 280 -15.31 -20.20 8.68
N LYS A 281 -16.03 -19.23 8.12
CA LYS A 281 -17.01 -18.42 8.88
C LYS A 281 -18.10 -19.24 9.61
N GLN A 282 -18.47 -20.40 9.09
CA GLN A 282 -19.53 -21.25 9.67
C GLN A 282 -19.09 -21.92 10.96
N THR A 283 -17.80 -22.16 11.13
CA THR A 283 -17.23 -22.81 12.32
C THR A 283 -15.79 -22.36 12.53
N ALA A 284 -15.56 -21.70 13.65
CA ALA A 284 -14.23 -21.22 14.04
C ALA A 284 -13.18 -22.34 14.19
N LEU A 285 -13.62 -23.60 14.27
CA LEU A 285 -12.75 -24.77 14.39
C LEU A 285 -12.13 -25.24 13.06
N LYS A 286 -12.55 -24.64 11.93
CA LYS A 286 -12.09 -25.02 10.59
C LYS A 286 -11.44 -23.85 9.86
N ALA A 287 -10.48 -24.17 9.01
CA ALA A 287 -9.87 -23.22 8.07
C ALA A 287 -9.86 -23.82 6.66
N TRP A 288 -9.75 -22.94 5.67
CA TRP A 288 -9.65 -23.33 4.27
C TRP A 288 -8.24 -23.83 3.94
N ASP A 289 -8.20 -24.87 3.13
CA ASP A 289 -6.99 -25.51 2.62
C ASP A 289 -7.06 -25.77 1.12
N ILE A 290 -5.94 -26.11 0.51
CA ILE A 290 -5.89 -26.56 -0.88
C ILE A 290 -5.22 -27.92 -0.94
N ASN A 291 -5.91 -28.87 -1.54
CA ASN A 291 -5.30 -30.13 -1.95
C ASN A 291 -4.58 -29.91 -3.28
N ILE A 292 -3.25 -29.89 -3.28
CA ILE A 292 -2.45 -29.59 -4.47
C ILE A 292 -2.31 -30.77 -5.44
N ASP A 293 -2.77 -31.97 -5.10
CA ASP A 293 -2.77 -33.05 -6.06
C ASP A 293 -3.71 -32.78 -7.23
N TYR A 294 -4.81 -32.08 -6.91
CA TYR A 294 -5.86 -31.76 -7.88
C TYR A 294 -6.20 -30.26 -7.94
N GLY A 295 -5.61 -29.41 -7.11
CA GLY A 295 -5.94 -27.99 -7.04
C GLY A 295 -7.31 -27.68 -6.43
N ILE A 296 -7.84 -28.59 -5.63
CA ILE A 296 -9.19 -28.47 -5.02
C ILE A 296 -9.11 -27.68 -3.74
N VAL A 297 -9.92 -26.62 -3.63
CA VAL A 297 -10.12 -25.86 -2.39
C VAL A 297 -11.17 -26.54 -1.54
N SER A 298 -10.80 -26.85 -0.32
CA SER A 298 -11.60 -27.51 0.72
C SER A 298 -11.39 -26.82 2.08
N TYR A 299 -11.75 -27.50 3.16
CA TYR A 299 -11.49 -27.05 4.51
C TYR A 299 -11.25 -28.22 5.45
N SER A 300 -10.38 -28.05 6.41
CA SER A 300 -10.03 -29.04 7.43
C SER A 300 -10.27 -28.50 8.85
N ASP A 301 -10.33 -29.41 9.82
CA ASP A 301 -10.29 -29.03 11.23
C ASP A 301 -8.92 -28.42 11.57
N LYS A 302 -8.88 -27.27 12.23
CA LYS A 302 -7.65 -26.52 12.55
C LYS A 302 -6.61 -27.33 13.33
N ILE A 303 -7.01 -28.44 13.97
CA ILE A 303 -6.09 -29.37 14.65
C ILE A 303 -5.38 -30.35 13.70
N THR A 304 -5.78 -30.42 12.43
CA THR A 304 -5.15 -31.29 11.43
C THR A 304 -3.74 -30.81 11.11
N LEU A 305 -2.82 -31.75 10.87
CA LEU A 305 -1.46 -31.42 10.45
C LEU A 305 -1.38 -31.35 8.94
N GLU A 306 -1.11 -30.16 8.39
CA GLU A 306 -0.99 -29.94 6.94
C GLU A 306 0.32 -29.26 6.56
N ASN A 307 0.62 -29.27 5.27
CA ASN A 307 1.81 -28.62 4.73
C ASN A 307 1.67 -27.09 4.75
N ILE A 308 2.82 -26.39 4.72
CA ILE A 308 2.89 -24.93 4.81
C ILE A 308 3.81 -24.41 3.72
N LEU A 309 3.29 -23.48 2.94
CA LEU A 309 4.04 -22.66 2.00
C LEU A 309 3.77 -21.20 2.31
N LEU A 310 4.79 -20.44 2.63
CA LEU A 310 4.64 -19.05 3.03
C LEU A 310 4.70 -18.10 1.83
N VAL A 311 4.03 -16.98 2.01
CA VAL A 311 3.96 -15.89 1.06
C VAL A 311 4.31 -14.57 1.73
N ARG A 312 4.77 -13.60 0.96
CA ARG A 312 4.88 -12.20 1.32
C ARG A 312 4.49 -11.31 0.15
N GLY A 313 4.19 -10.02 0.42
CA GLY A 313 3.72 -9.11 -0.61
C GLY A 313 2.31 -9.48 -1.08
N GLY A 314 2.04 -9.30 -2.34
CA GLY A 314 0.70 -9.50 -2.94
C GLY A 314 -0.02 -8.21 -3.16
N MET A 315 0.57 -7.19 -2.66
CA MET A 315 0.42 -5.87 -3.19
C MET A 315 1.52 -5.68 -4.23
N ASP A 316 1.25 -5.10 -5.35
CA ASP A 316 2.26 -4.33 -6.09
C ASP A 316 2.78 -3.16 -5.24
N ASN A 317 2.66 -3.35 -3.95
CA ASN A 317 2.99 -2.46 -2.86
C ASN A 317 4.36 -2.75 -2.26
N GLU A 318 5.27 -3.44 -2.97
CA GLU A 318 6.69 -3.21 -2.65
C GLU A 318 7.05 -1.73 -2.85
N GLY A 319 6.14 -0.94 -3.48
CA GLY A 319 6.20 0.50 -3.58
C GLY A 319 5.06 1.27 -2.91
N LEU A 320 3.97 0.64 -2.46
CA LEU A 320 2.80 1.35 -1.90
C LEU A 320 2.66 1.22 -0.38
N ASN A 321 3.51 0.44 0.30
CA ASN A 321 3.60 0.47 1.76
C ASN A 321 4.16 1.82 2.19
N LEU A 322 3.28 2.80 2.29
CA LEU A 322 3.57 4.03 3.01
C LEU A 322 3.68 3.69 4.49
N SER A 323 4.92 3.65 4.97
CA SER A 323 5.13 3.73 6.41
C SER A 323 4.70 5.11 6.87
N GLU A 324 3.61 5.20 7.62
CA GLU A 324 3.09 6.45 8.16
C GLU A 324 3.48 6.62 9.62
N ALA A 325 3.72 7.87 10.02
CA ALA A 325 3.77 8.28 11.40
C ALA A 325 2.44 8.95 11.77
N HIS A 326 1.91 8.62 12.94
CA HIS A 326 0.84 9.38 13.55
C HIS A 326 1.41 10.65 14.19
N ILE A 327 0.99 11.80 13.71
CA ILE A 327 1.35 13.11 14.26
C ILE A 327 0.20 13.56 15.16
N PRO A 328 0.40 13.65 16.48
CA PRO A 328 -0.64 14.12 17.39
C PRO A 328 -0.91 15.58 17.12
N GLY A 329 -2.18 15.97 17.13
CA GLY A 329 -2.56 17.38 17.01
C GLY A 329 -2.03 18.21 18.16
N GLY A 330 -1.84 19.50 17.91
CA GLY A 330 -1.32 20.40 18.92
C GLY A 330 -1.22 21.85 18.47
N GLU A 331 -0.81 22.70 19.39
CA GLU A 331 -0.52 24.12 19.16
C GLU A 331 0.99 24.35 19.09
N TYR A 332 1.42 25.24 18.23
CA TYR A 332 2.81 25.65 18.15
C TYR A 332 2.95 27.06 17.57
N GLN A 333 4.10 27.65 17.78
CA GLN A 333 4.50 28.92 17.18
C GLN A 333 5.15 28.66 15.83
N MET A 334 4.45 28.92 14.74
CA MET A 334 4.91 28.77 13.37
C MET A 334 5.76 29.95 12.94
N GLY A 335 6.89 29.69 12.24
CA GLY A 335 7.77 30.71 11.72
C GLY A 335 9.20 30.67 12.26
N ASP A 336 9.99 31.68 11.92
CA ASP A 336 11.40 31.78 12.31
C ASP A 336 11.57 32.33 13.73
N HIS A 337 12.09 31.52 14.64
CA HIS A 337 12.38 31.84 16.04
C HIS A 337 13.79 32.39 16.26
N PHE A 338 14.65 32.40 15.23
CA PHE A 338 16.09 32.67 15.38
C PHE A 338 16.52 33.98 14.73
N GLY A 339 15.60 34.67 14.03
CA GLY A 339 15.88 35.93 13.36
C GLY A 339 16.80 35.78 12.16
N PHE A 340 16.68 34.64 11.47
CA PHE A 340 17.38 34.45 10.21
C PHE A 340 16.83 35.43 9.18
N VAL A 341 17.73 36.19 8.55
CA VAL A 341 17.35 37.08 7.47
C VAL A 341 17.73 36.41 6.17
N ASP A 342 16.76 35.78 5.50
CA ASP A 342 16.95 35.30 4.13
C ASP A 342 17.22 36.52 3.23
N PRO A 343 18.37 36.57 2.53
CA PRO A 343 18.69 37.71 1.66
C PRO A 343 17.71 37.93 0.51
N HIS A 344 16.87 36.92 0.20
CA HIS A 344 15.94 36.91 -0.93
C HIS A 344 14.49 37.06 -0.51
N HIS A 345 14.13 36.55 0.69
CA HIS A 345 12.78 36.56 1.26
C HIS A 345 12.82 36.97 2.75
N PRO A 346 13.25 38.18 3.07
CA PRO A 346 13.63 38.55 4.45
C PRO A 346 12.48 38.58 5.46
N SER A 347 11.24 38.36 5.06
CA SER A 347 10.07 38.49 5.93
C SER A 347 8.98 37.43 5.74
N ASP A 348 9.13 36.48 4.82
CA ASP A 348 8.04 35.53 4.54
C ASP A 348 7.87 34.42 5.58
N GLU A 349 8.85 34.26 6.48
CA GLU A 349 8.80 33.39 7.65
C GLU A 349 8.28 34.13 8.91
N LEU A 350 7.88 35.39 8.77
CA LEU A 350 7.42 36.27 9.86
C LEU A 350 6.04 36.86 9.59
N PRO A 351 5.30 37.25 10.62
CA PRO A 351 5.62 37.12 12.07
C PRO A 351 5.52 35.64 12.52
N VAL A 352 6.27 35.29 13.56
CA VAL A 352 5.99 34.08 14.34
C VAL A 352 4.58 34.19 14.91
N HIS A 353 3.75 33.19 14.72
CA HIS A 353 2.34 33.21 15.07
C HIS A 353 1.85 31.87 15.59
N LEU A 354 0.87 31.87 16.46
CA LEU A 354 0.29 30.69 17.06
C LEU A 354 -0.63 29.98 16.05
N VAL A 355 -0.39 28.67 15.86
CA VAL A 355 -1.16 27.80 14.97
C VAL A 355 -1.56 26.54 15.74
N ARG A 356 -2.75 26.02 15.47
CA ARG A 356 -3.21 24.70 15.90
C ARG A 356 -3.40 23.81 14.68
N VAL A 357 -2.88 22.59 14.76
CA VAL A 357 -3.14 21.53 13.78
C VAL A 357 -3.87 20.36 14.42
N ASP A 358 -4.82 19.79 13.73
CA ASP A 358 -5.47 18.54 14.16
C ASP A 358 -4.50 17.37 14.00
N SER A 359 -4.80 16.23 14.64
CA SER A 359 -3.99 15.02 14.43
C SER A 359 -4.13 14.51 13.00
N PHE A 360 -3.02 14.07 12.42
CA PHE A 360 -2.95 13.56 11.06
C PHE A 360 -1.92 12.43 10.94
N ASN A 361 -1.96 11.68 9.85
CA ASN A 361 -0.89 10.77 9.47
C ASN A 361 -0.05 11.41 8.39
N LEU A 362 1.26 11.21 8.48
CA LEU A 362 2.25 11.66 7.49
C LEU A 362 3.12 10.49 7.08
N SER A 363 3.42 10.33 5.79
CA SER A 363 4.38 9.32 5.37
C SER A 363 5.76 9.59 6.00
N LYS A 364 6.41 8.53 6.49
CA LYS A 364 7.70 8.66 7.20
C LYS A 364 8.82 9.18 6.32
N THR A 365 8.69 8.97 5.02
CA THR A 365 9.66 9.37 4.00
C THR A 365 8.95 10.04 2.84
N GLU A 366 9.69 10.59 1.90
CA GLU A 366 9.16 11.07 0.63
C GLU A 366 8.57 9.91 -0.19
N THR A 367 7.72 10.24 -1.15
CA THR A 367 7.18 9.28 -2.13
C THR A 367 8.28 8.80 -3.06
N THR A 368 8.44 7.47 -3.19
CA THR A 368 9.50 6.86 -3.99
C THR A 368 9.17 6.79 -5.48
N ASN A 369 10.21 6.64 -6.32
CA ASN A 369 10.05 6.36 -7.74
C ASN A 369 9.19 5.11 -7.99
N GLN A 370 9.35 4.04 -7.18
CA GLN A 370 8.55 2.82 -7.30
C GLN A 370 7.08 3.06 -7.02
N GLN A 371 6.76 3.84 -5.98
CA GLN A 371 5.38 4.19 -5.65
C GLN A 371 4.73 4.97 -6.79
N TYR A 372 5.45 5.96 -7.31
CA TYR A 372 4.94 6.78 -8.41
C TYR A 372 4.85 6.00 -9.73
N LEU A 373 5.78 5.09 -10.01
CA LEU A 373 5.71 4.17 -11.15
C LEU A 373 4.45 3.31 -11.12
N SER A 374 4.07 2.80 -9.94
CA SER A 374 2.85 2.01 -9.77
C SER A 374 1.61 2.82 -10.11
N PHE A 375 1.57 4.10 -9.68
CA PHE A 375 0.53 5.05 -10.09
C PHE A 375 0.49 5.24 -11.61
N LEU A 376 1.62 5.56 -12.23
CA LEU A 376 1.67 5.84 -13.67
C LEU A 376 1.19 4.66 -14.50
N ASN A 377 1.63 3.44 -14.17
CA ASN A 377 1.19 2.26 -14.91
C ASN A 377 -0.31 1.97 -14.70
N ALA A 378 -0.83 2.13 -13.48
CA ALA A 378 -2.26 1.98 -13.20
C ALA A 378 -3.10 3.06 -13.91
N ALA A 379 -2.65 4.31 -13.87
CA ALA A 379 -3.33 5.45 -14.48
C ALA A 379 -3.32 5.39 -16.03
N LEU A 380 -2.20 4.96 -16.61
CA LEU A 380 -2.10 4.72 -18.06
C LEU A 380 -3.08 3.64 -18.50
N LEU A 381 -3.13 2.58 -17.74
CA LEU A 381 -3.96 1.41 -17.99
C LEU A 381 -5.47 1.73 -17.90
N SER A 382 -5.86 2.57 -16.93
CA SER A 382 -7.24 3.03 -16.77
C SER A 382 -7.63 4.14 -17.79
N GLY A 383 -6.69 4.61 -18.60
CA GLY A 383 -6.91 5.72 -19.51
C GLY A 383 -7.00 7.10 -18.84
N LEU A 384 -6.65 7.20 -17.56
CA LEU A 384 -6.61 8.47 -16.83
C LEU A 384 -5.52 9.41 -17.36
N ILE A 385 -4.39 8.83 -17.82
CA ILE A 385 -3.24 9.59 -18.33
C ILE A 385 -2.86 9.18 -19.74
N GLN A 386 -2.14 10.07 -20.41
CA GLN A 386 -1.50 9.85 -21.71
C GLN A 386 -0.07 10.41 -21.69
N VAL A 387 0.77 9.92 -22.60
CA VAL A 387 2.16 10.41 -22.75
C VAL A 387 2.31 11.10 -24.08
N ASN A 388 2.68 12.37 -24.08
CA ASN A 388 2.96 13.17 -25.26
C ASN A 388 4.26 13.95 -25.11
N ASN A 389 5.17 13.83 -26.08
CA ASN A 389 6.47 14.52 -26.05
C ASN A 389 7.25 14.29 -24.74
N ASN A 390 7.27 13.03 -24.27
CA ASN A 390 7.97 12.61 -23.04
C ASN A 390 7.46 13.29 -21.75
N LYS A 391 6.23 13.76 -21.80
CA LYS A 391 5.48 14.33 -20.68
C LYS A 391 4.23 13.51 -20.42
N VAL A 392 3.93 13.28 -19.17
CA VAL A 392 2.70 12.61 -18.73
C VAL A 392 1.63 13.67 -18.48
N HIS A 393 0.46 13.50 -19.05
CA HIS A 393 -0.69 14.40 -18.93
C HIS A 393 -1.95 13.63 -18.51
N LEU A 394 -2.92 14.32 -17.93
CA LEU A 394 -4.28 13.76 -17.86
C LEU A 394 -4.80 13.53 -19.29
N ALA A 395 -5.57 12.46 -19.49
CA ALA A 395 -6.06 12.09 -20.83
C ALA A 395 -7.01 13.13 -21.44
N GLU A 396 -7.81 13.79 -20.58
CA GLU A 396 -8.80 14.78 -20.98
C GLU A 396 -8.29 16.24 -20.90
N ASP A 397 -7.03 16.44 -20.48
CA ASP A 397 -6.43 17.76 -20.27
C ASP A 397 -4.99 17.81 -20.79
N THR A 398 -4.46 19.04 -20.89
CA THR A 398 -3.06 19.32 -21.22
C THR A 398 -2.19 19.54 -19.99
N VAL A 399 -2.73 19.38 -18.78
CA VAL A 399 -2.01 19.54 -17.53
C VAL A 399 -0.94 18.45 -17.40
N THR A 400 0.31 18.87 -17.34
CA THR A 400 1.45 17.96 -17.17
C THR A 400 1.53 17.50 -15.71
N LEU A 401 1.64 16.19 -15.51
CA LEU A 401 1.79 15.56 -14.19
C LEU A 401 3.25 15.31 -13.82
N CYS A 402 4.02 14.78 -14.76
CA CYS A 402 5.45 14.55 -14.59
C CYS A 402 6.17 14.41 -15.94
N TYR A 403 7.50 14.31 -15.86
CA TYR A 403 8.37 14.10 -17.00
C TYR A 403 9.02 12.72 -16.94
N THR A 404 9.34 12.16 -18.12
CA THR A 404 10.03 10.87 -18.23
C THR A 404 11.52 11.04 -18.50
N HIS A 405 12.26 9.94 -18.38
CA HIS A 405 13.71 9.90 -18.68
C HIS A 405 14.03 10.38 -20.11
N GLU A 406 13.15 10.11 -21.06
CA GLU A 406 13.29 10.50 -22.46
C GLU A 406 13.20 12.05 -22.64
N TYR A 407 12.65 12.76 -21.63
CA TYR A 407 12.69 14.21 -21.59
C TYR A 407 14.06 14.71 -21.10
N ALA A 408 14.62 14.09 -20.04
CA ALA A 408 15.94 14.39 -19.51
C ALA A 408 16.49 13.21 -18.69
N ALA A 409 17.76 12.88 -18.89
CA ALA A 409 18.44 11.71 -18.32
C ALA A 409 18.54 11.66 -16.79
N TYR A 410 18.17 12.73 -16.09
CA TYR A 410 18.13 12.75 -14.62
C TYR A 410 16.78 12.34 -14.04
N TYR A 411 15.76 12.03 -14.86
CA TYR A 411 14.52 11.42 -14.37
C TYR A 411 14.62 9.92 -14.43
N SER A 412 14.13 9.24 -13.39
CA SER A 412 14.36 7.82 -13.22
C SER A 412 13.32 6.94 -13.91
N ILE A 413 12.17 7.49 -14.32
CA ILE A 413 11.07 6.75 -14.94
C ILE A 413 11.11 6.93 -16.45
N SER A 414 11.21 5.83 -17.18
CA SER A 414 11.16 5.75 -18.65
C SER A 414 9.81 5.29 -19.15
N TYR A 415 9.46 5.66 -20.40
CA TYR A 415 8.28 5.18 -21.09
C TYR A 415 8.64 4.66 -22.48
N ASP A 416 8.37 3.38 -22.74
CA ASP A 416 8.72 2.70 -24.01
C ASP A 416 7.66 2.80 -25.11
N GLY A 417 6.58 3.54 -24.88
CA GLY A 417 5.41 3.65 -25.75
C GLY A 417 4.23 2.79 -25.29
N THR A 418 4.45 1.88 -24.32
CA THR A 418 3.42 0.95 -23.81
C THR A 418 3.35 0.89 -22.28
N VAL A 419 4.51 0.96 -21.61
CA VAL A 419 4.62 0.81 -20.15
C VAL A 419 5.71 1.72 -19.59
N PHE A 420 5.51 2.17 -18.37
CA PHE A 420 6.55 2.85 -17.62
C PHE A 420 7.46 1.85 -16.91
N SER A 421 8.75 2.16 -16.87
CA SER A 421 9.79 1.36 -16.20
C SER A 421 10.74 2.25 -15.41
N LEU A 422 11.52 1.65 -14.50
CA LEU A 422 12.52 2.34 -13.69
C LEU A 422 13.94 2.02 -14.14
N ALA A 423 14.82 3.00 -13.98
CA ALA A 423 16.25 2.74 -13.98
C ALA A 423 16.64 1.82 -12.80
N ASP A 424 17.62 0.94 -13.03
CA ASP A 424 18.13 0.03 -12.02
C ASP A 424 18.55 0.79 -10.74
N PHE A 425 18.26 0.21 -9.58
CA PHE A 425 18.59 0.73 -8.24
C PHE A 425 17.99 2.10 -7.87
N ARG A 426 17.04 2.64 -8.65
CA ARG A 426 16.37 3.91 -8.37
C ARG A 426 14.98 3.74 -7.74
N ALA A 427 14.53 2.52 -7.52
CA ALA A 427 13.19 2.22 -7.01
C ALA A 427 12.87 2.94 -5.69
N ASN A 428 13.78 2.88 -4.73
CA ASN A 428 13.63 3.46 -3.40
C ASN A 428 14.13 4.92 -3.26
N HIS A 429 14.58 5.56 -4.34
CA HIS A 429 14.88 6.98 -4.32
C HIS A 429 13.61 7.81 -4.41
N PRO A 430 13.60 9.05 -3.90
CA PRO A 430 12.42 9.92 -3.99
C PRO A 430 12.06 10.18 -5.46
N MET A 431 10.76 10.26 -5.73
CA MET A 431 10.24 10.68 -7.03
C MET A 431 10.62 12.12 -7.30
N VAL A 432 11.30 12.34 -8.41
CA VAL A 432 11.65 13.69 -8.91
C VAL A 432 11.10 13.89 -10.32
N GLY A 433 10.99 15.14 -10.75
CA GLY A 433 10.40 15.46 -12.05
C GLY A 433 8.87 15.42 -12.03
N VAL A 434 8.28 15.40 -10.86
CA VAL A 434 6.83 15.48 -10.62
C VAL A 434 6.40 16.93 -10.48
N LEU A 435 5.24 17.28 -11.05
CA LEU A 435 4.60 18.57 -10.82
C LEU A 435 3.57 18.45 -9.70
N TRP A 436 3.16 19.56 -9.14
CA TRP A 436 2.15 19.58 -8.09
C TRP A 436 0.84 18.85 -8.50
N PRO A 437 0.30 19.04 -9.73
CA PRO A 437 -0.87 18.26 -10.17
C PRO A 437 -0.60 16.75 -10.22
N GLY A 438 0.62 16.34 -10.55
CA GLY A 438 1.02 14.94 -10.54
C GLY A 438 1.06 14.34 -9.14
N ALA A 439 1.51 15.11 -8.15
CA ALA A 439 1.46 14.71 -6.75
C ALA A 439 0.02 14.61 -6.23
N ALA A 440 -0.86 15.56 -6.60
CA ALA A 440 -2.28 15.55 -6.25
C ALA A 440 -3.02 14.35 -6.87
N ALA A 441 -2.79 14.07 -8.15
CA ALA A 441 -3.37 12.92 -8.84
C ALA A 441 -2.89 11.58 -8.22
N PHE A 442 -1.61 11.50 -7.84
CA PHE A 442 -1.08 10.36 -7.09
C PHE A 442 -1.80 10.17 -5.75
N CYS A 443 -2.05 11.24 -5.00
CA CYS A 443 -2.78 11.18 -3.73
C CYS A 443 -4.20 10.62 -3.90
N ASN A 444 -4.92 11.04 -4.94
CA ASN A 444 -6.25 10.49 -5.24
C ASN A 444 -6.19 9.01 -5.58
N TRP A 445 -5.28 8.64 -6.51
CA TRP A 445 -5.08 7.24 -6.85
C TRP A 445 -4.72 6.40 -5.61
N LEU A 446 -3.81 6.88 -4.78
CA LEU A 446 -3.41 6.20 -3.55
C LEU A 446 -4.58 6.05 -2.57
N SER A 447 -5.46 7.06 -2.49
CA SER A 447 -6.67 7.00 -1.68
C SER A 447 -7.58 5.87 -2.15
N LEU A 448 -7.85 5.78 -3.45
CA LEU A 448 -8.65 4.70 -4.03
C LEU A 448 -8.03 3.32 -3.78
N GLN A 449 -6.69 3.21 -3.89
CA GLN A 449 -5.99 1.96 -3.59
C GLN A 449 -6.16 1.48 -2.15
N ASN A 450 -6.42 2.41 -1.22
CA ASN A 450 -6.62 2.14 0.20
C ASN A 450 -8.11 2.19 0.62
N GLY A 451 -9.05 2.22 -0.33
CA GLY A 451 -10.49 2.28 -0.04
C GLY A 451 -10.91 3.59 0.63
N LEU A 452 -10.14 4.67 0.44
CA LEU A 452 -10.38 6.00 0.99
C LEU A 452 -11.00 6.92 -0.07
N GLN A 453 -11.53 8.05 0.39
CA GLN A 453 -12.12 9.07 -0.50
C GLN A 453 -11.03 9.91 -1.16
N GLU A 454 -11.18 10.24 -2.42
CA GLU A 454 -10.30 11.18 -3.13
C GLU A 454 -10.44 12.58 -2.56
N CYS A 455 -9.30 13.24 -2.27
CA CYS A 455 -9.29 14.58 -1.69
C CYS A 455 -9.27 15.70 -2.73
N TYR A 456 -8.73 15.46 -3.92
CA TYR A 456 -8.59 16.48 -4.95
C TYR A 456 -9.66 16.34 -6.04
N ASP A 457 -10.24 17.47 -6.44
CA ASP A 457 -10.96 17.59 -7.70
C ASP A 457 -9.92 17.82 -8.81
N LEU A 458 -9.75 16.88 -9.73
CA LEU A 458 -8.74 16.97 -10.80
C LEU A 458 -9.10 17.97 -11.90
N THR A 459 -10.28 18.61 -11.83
CA THR A 459 -10.70 19.70 -12.76
C THR A 459 -10.33 21.07 -12.19
N THR A 460 -10.65 21.31 -10.92
CA THR A 460 -10.37 22.59 -10.25
C THR A 460 -9.03 22.60 -9.49
N TRP A 461 -8.50 21.43 -9.18
CA TRP A 461 -7.32 21.19 -8.33
C TRP A 461 -7.50 21.64 -6.88
N ASP A 462 -8.74 21.78 -6.44
CA ASP A 462 -9.08 22.07 -5.05
C ASP A 462 -8.97 20.80 -4.18
N CYS A 463 -8.51 20.97 -2.95
CA CYS A 463 -8.43 19.91 -1.95
C CYS A 463 -9.61 19.99 -0.98
N ASP A 464 -10.40 18.94 -0.87
CA ASP A 464 -11.43 18.79 0.15
C ASP A 464 -10.86 18.13 1.41
N PHE A 465 -10.52 18.94 2.41
CA PHE A 465 -9.97 18.49 3.68
C PHE A 465 -10.98 17.76 4.59
N THR A 466 -12.25 17.69 4.21
CA THR A 466 -13.24 16.89 4.96
C THR A 466 -13.12 15.42 4.67
N LYS A 467 -12.53 15.05 3.53
CA LYS A 467 -12.29 13.69 3.09
C LYS A 467 -11.20 13.01 3.93
N ASN A 468 -11.22 11.67 3.93
CA ASN A 468 -10.29 10.85 4.70
C ASN A 468 -9.10 10.31 3.89
N GLY A 469 -9.03 10.65 2.61
CA GLY A 469 -7.98 10.18 1.71
C GLY A 469 -6.64 10.87 1.87
N TYR A 470 -5.71 10.47 1.02
CA TYR A 470 -4.38 11.06 0.93
C TYR A 470 -4.42 12.42 0.24
N ARG A 471 -3.56 13.29 0.68
CA ARG A 471 -3.29 14.62 0.13
C ARG A 471 -1.86 15.05 0.43
N LEU A 472 -1.41 16.13 -0.13
CA LEU A 472 -0.18 16.78 0.32
C LEU A 472 -0.42 17.39 1.72
N PRO A 473 0.62 17.44 2.59
CA PRO A 473 0.52 18.14 3.86
C PRO A 473 0.28 19.65 3.63
N THR A 474 -0.41 20.32 4.53
CA THR A 474 -0.40 21.77 4.57
C THR A 474 0.96 22.26 5.05
N GLU A 475 1.26 23.53 4.81
CA GLU A 475 2.49 24.15 5.30
C GLU A 475 2.61 24.06 6.81
N ALA A 476 1.51 24.29 7.53
CA ALA A 476 1.46 24.20 8.98
C ALA A 476 1.62 22.76 9.50
N GLU A 477 1.03 21.77 8.83
CA GLU A 477 1.22 20.36 9.17
C GLU A 477 2.68 19.93 8.96
N TRP A 478 3.28 20.35 7.84
CA TRP A 478 4.66 20.01 7.52
C TRP A 478 5.63 20.61 8.56
N GLU A 479 5.48 21.91 8.89
CA GLU A 479 6.35 22.56 9.87
C GLU A 479 6.17 21.99 11.27
N TYR A 480 4.93 21.67 11.67
CA TYR A 480 4.68 21.00 12.94
C TYR A 480 5.33 19.62 13.01
N ALA A 481 5.24 18.86 11.92
CA ALA A 481 5.80 17.51 11.84
C ALA A 481 7.34 17.50 11.87
N VAL A 482 8.01 18.39 11.13
CA VAL A 482 9.48 18.43 11.12
C VAL A 482 10.05 18.82 12.48
N ARG A 483 9.33 19.62 13.27
CA ARG A 483 9.74 19.98 14.64
C ARG A 483 9.80 18.79 15.60
N GLY A 484 9.23 17.64 15.23
CA GLY A 484 9.40 16.37 15.96
C GLY A 484 8.98 16.39 17.43
N GLY A 485 8.13 17.35 17.84
CA GLY A 485 7.74 17.59 19.23
C GLY A 485 8.66 18.56 19.99
N HIS A 486 9.70 19.11 19.36
CA HIS A 486 10.60 20.11 19.96
C HIS A 486 9.98 21.51 19.87
N LEU A 487 9.10 21.82 20.83
CA LEU A 487 8.37 23.09 20.91
C LEU A 487 8.79 23.98 22.09
N ASP A 488 9.66 23.47 22.98
CA ASP A 488 10.27 24.23 24.07
C ASP A 488 11.57 23.53 24.54
N PRO A 489 12.77 24.02 24.16
CA PRO A 489 12.99 25.10 23.21
C PRO A 489 12.71 24.68 21.77
N TYR A 490 12.34 25.65 20.91
CA TYR A 490 12.29 25.46 19.47
C TYR A 490 13.70 25.23 18.91
N LEU A 491 13.79 24.36 17.87
CA LEU A 491 15.03 24.08 17.15
C LEU A 491 15.02 24.75 15.77
N ASN A 492 16.19 25.13 15.28
CA ASN A 492 16.35 25.74 13.97
C ASN A 492 16.37 24.69 12.84
N TYR A 493 16.83 23.49 13.17
CA TYR A 493 16.86 22.31 12.31
C TYR A 493 16.13 21.14 13.02
N GLU A 494 15.89 20.09 12.31
CA GLU A 494 15.10 18.95 12.77
C GLU A 494 15.55 18.36 14.12
N ASN A 495 16.87 18.15 14.28
CA ASN A 495 17.47 17.54 15.48
C ASN A 495 18.42 18.47 16.24
N GLY A 496 18.46 19.78 15.92
CA GLY A 496 19.37 20.70 16.59
C GLY A 496 19.30 22.15 16.11
N ASN A 497 20.25 22.96 16.58
CA ASN A 497 20.40 24.35 16.14
C ASN A 497 21.54 24.55 15.13
N THR A 498 22.18 23.47 14.72
CA THR A 498 23.22 23.42 13.68
C THR A 498 22.94 22.23 12.78
N VAL A 499 23.26 22.37 11.49
CA VAL A 499 23.11 21.28 10.52
C VAL A 499 24.05 20.12 10.87
N ILE A 500 23.53 18.91 10.89
CA ILE A 500 24.27 17.68 11.07
C ILE A 500 24.23 16.91 9.74
N VAL A 501 25.25 17.09 8.91
CA VAL A 501 25.30 16.52 7.55
C VAL A 501 25.37 14.99 7.50
N SER A 502 25.67 14.33 8.61
CA SER A 502 25.61 12.85 8.70
C SER A 502 24.21 12.30 8.96
N GLU A 503 23.20 13.15 9.17
CA GLU A 503 21.81 12.79 9.43
C GLU A 503 20.90 13.01 8.22
N ALA A 504 21.40 13.67 7.15
CA ALA A 504 20.58 14.05 6.01
C ALA A 504 21.40 14.17 4.72
N ASN A 505 20.78 13.91 3.58
CA ASN A 505 21.36 14.15 2.26
C ASN A 505 21.34 15.65 1.93
N LEU A 506 22.41 16.31 2.29
CA LEU A 506 22.67 17.72 2.07
C LEU A 506 23.95 17.88 1.24
N PRO A 507 24.18 19.01 0.58
CA PRO A 507 25.42 19.25 -0.11
C PRO A 507 26.66 19.06 0.81
N ASN A 508 27.66 18.29 0.37
CA ASN A 508 28.84 17.86 1.14
C ASN A 508 28.51 17.05 2.42
N SER A 509 27.44 16.29 2.42
CA SER A 509 27.20 15.28 3.43
C SER A 509 28.28 14.21 3.46
N GLY A 510 29.04 14.07 2.35
CA GLY A 510 30.08 13.07 2.19
C GLY A 510 29.53 11.68 1.93
N ASP A 511 28.23 11.57 1.63
CA ASP A 511 27.61 10.29 1.31
C ASP A 511 28.10 9.77 -0.07
N PRO A 512 28.02 8.46 -0.31
CA PRO A 512 28.59 7.87 -1.52
C PRO A 512 27.85 8.23 -2.81
N TYR A 513 26.64 8.81 -2.75
CA TYR A 513 25.89 9.24 -3.94
C TYR A 513 26.38 10.57 -4.50
N GLU A 514 27.07 11.40 -3.70
CA GLU A 514 27.64 12.67 -4.17
C GLU A 514 28.64 12.52 -5.33
N THR A 515 29.25 11.35 -5.49
CA THR A 515 30.17 11.06 -6.60
C THR A 515 29.45 10.58 -7.87
N GLY A 516 28.14 10.54 -7.88
CA GLY A 516 27.30 10.00 -8.94
C GLY A 516 26.92 10.98 -10.04
N SER A 517 25.97 10.55 -10.84
CA SER A 517 25.27 11.37 -11.82
C SER A 517 23.95 11.88 -11.23
N TYR A 518 23.54 13.06 -11.63
CA TYR A 518 22.26 13.63 -11.20
C TYR A 518 21.07 12.72 -11.51
N PRO A 519 20.05 12.69 -10.60
CA PRO A 519 19.99 13.37 -9.31
C PRO A 519 20.87 12.65 -8.26
N LEU A 520 21.50 13.40 -7.37
CA LEU A 520 22.33 12.86 -6.28
C LEU A 520 21.48 12.53 -5.05
N THR A 521 20.23 12.12 -5.25
CA THR A 521 19.36 11.66 -4.16
C THR A 521 19.89 10.37 -3.55
N THR A 522 19.66 10.19 -2.25
CA THR A 522 19.78 8.91 -1.56
C THR A 522 18.45 8.14 -1.62
N PRO A 523 18.43 6.82 -1.41
CA PRO A 523 17.19 6.11 -1.08
C PRO A 523 16.51 6.76 0.13
N VAL A 524 15.19 6.81 0.13
CA VAL A 524 14.44 7.40 1.25
C VAL A 524 14.72 6.64 2.56
N GLY A 525 14.90 7.37 3.66
CA GLY A 525 15.28 6.80 4.96
C GLY A 525 16.69 6.22 5.01
N PHE A 526 17.57 6.63 4.10
CA PHE A 526 18.97 6.13 4.04
C PHE A 526 19.76 6.42 5.33
N TYR A 527 19.45 7.54 5.97
CA TYR A 527 20.09 7.97 7.22
C TYR A 527 19.38 7.39 8.44
N ASP A 528 19.42 6.06 8.58
CA ASP A 528 18.72 5.30 9.65
C ASP A 528 19.65 4.86 10.80
N GLY A 529 20.87 5.39 10.84
CA GLY A 529 21.88 5.06 11.86
C GLY A 529 22.58 3.71 11.61
N THR A 530 22.35 3.04 10.50
CA THR A 530 22.97 1.75 10.19
C THR A 530 24.22 1.87 9.32
N LEU A 531 25.03 0.79 9.30
CA LEU A 531 26.13 0.64 8.37
C LEU A 531 25.64 0.07 7.04
N ASN A 532 25.37 0.94 6.10
CA ASN A 532 24.91 0.58 4.77
C ASN A 532 26.02 -0.08 3.94
N GLN A 533 25.66 -1.10 3.15
CA GLN A 533 26.60 -1.80 2.27
C GLN A 533 26.33 -1.43 0.80
N LYS A 534 27.39 -1.20 0.01
CA LYS A 534 27.25 -0.92 -1.42
C LYS A 534 26.50 -2.00 -2.18
N ALA A 535 26.64 -3.27 -1.76
CA ALA A 535 25.95 -4.40 -2.40
C ALA A 535 24.43 -4.28 -2.36
N ASP A 536 23.88 -3.62 -1.32
CA ASP A 536 22.44 -3.46 -1.12
C ASP A 536 21.89 -2.23 -1.87
N PHE A 537 22.71 -1.19 -2.06
CA PHE A 537 22.30 0.11 -2.56
C PHE A 537 22.90 0.51 -3.91
N ASN A 538 23.94 -0.18 -4.34
CA ASN A 538 24.65 0.04 -5.61
C ASN A 538 25.03 1.52 -5.88
N TRP A 539 25.47 2.27 -4.86
CA TRP A 539 25.93 3.65 -5.05
C TRP A 539 27.20 3.72 -5.92
N PRO A 540 27.48 4.87 -6.55
CA PRO A 540 28.65 5.04 -7.40
C PRO A 540 29.99 5.03 -6.63
N GLY A 541 31.12 5.00 -7.36
CA GLY A 541 32.46 5.04 -6.76
C GLY A 541 32.91 3.71 -6.14
N SER A 542 33.95 3.74 -5.31
CA SER A 542 34.62 2.55 -4.76
C SER A 542 34.35 2.29 -3.27
N VAL A 543 33.62 3.17 -2.59
CA VAL A 543 33.26 3.01 -1.17
C VAL A 543 32.38 1.78 -1.00
N SER A 544 32.81 0.83 -0.18
CA SER A 544 32.10 -0.46 0.01
C SER A 544 31.01 -0.41 1.08
N SER A 545 31.14 0.49 2.05
CA SER A 545 30.16 0.69 3.13
C SER A 545 30.16 2.13 3.60
N TYR A 546 29.04 2.62 4.11
CA TYR A 546 28.86 3.97 4.62
C TYR A 546 28.03 3.94 5.90
N GLN A 547 28.57 4.52 6.99
CA GLN A 547 27.87 4.63 8.27
C GLN A 547 27.08 5.92 8.29
N THR A 548 25.78 5.84 8.49
CA THR A 548 24.89 6.98 8.71
C THR A 548 24.70 7.27 10.20
N THR A 549 24.26 8.46 10.52
CA THR A 549 23.64 8.79 11.82
C THR A 549 22.13 8.67 11.64
N ASP A 550 21.41 8.31 12.71
CA ASP A 550 19.95 8.26 12.67
C ASP A 550 19.38 9.67 12.52
N GLY A 551 18.79 9.96 11.37
CA GLY A 551 18.19 11.23 11.01
C GLY A 551 16.69 11.31 11.33
N ALA A 552 16.11 10.30 11.98
CA ALA A 552 14.71 10.34 12.37
C ALA A 552 14.45 11.44 13.42
N ASN A 553 13.41 12.23 13.20
CA ASN A 553 12.98 13.18 14.23
C ASN A 553 12.15 12.50 15.34
N GLY A 554 11.69 13.29 16.32
CA GLY A 554 10.92 12.77 17.45
C GLY A 554 9.58 12.09 17.11
N PHE A 555 9.08 12.24 15.89
CA PHE A 555 7.92 11.52 15.36
C PHE A 555 8.30 10.32 14.47
N GLY A 556 9.59 10.04 14.32
CA GLY A 556 10.11 8.95 13.49
C GLY A 556 9.98 9.22 11.99
N LEU A 557 10.04 10.49 11.59
CA LEU A 557 10.07 10.94 10.20
C LEU A 557 11.52 11.05 9.74
N TYR A 558 11.79 10.67 8.50
CA TYR A 558 13.09 10.77 7.84
C TYR A 558 13.04 11.75 6.67
N ASP A 559 14.20 12.25 6.27
CA ASP A 559 14.40 13.09 5.09
C ASP A 559 13.55 14.38 5.11
N MET A 560 13.15 14.85 6.31
CA MET A 560 12.48 16.13 6.49
C MET A 560 13.46 17.31 6.24
N GLN A 561 14.76 17.02 6.26
CA GLN A 561 15.82 17.93 5.85
C GLN A 561 16.63 17.32 4.72
N GLY A 562 16.78 18.06 3.61
CA GLY A 562 17.60 17.60 2.49
C GLY A 562 16.90 16.61 1.58
N ASN A 563 17.64 15.74 0.94
CA ASN A 563 17.28 14.83 -0.13
C ASN A 563 16.51 15.56 -1.25
N VAL A 564 15.20 15.79 -1.15
CA VAL A 564 14.46 16.59 -2.12
C VAL A 564 13.56 17.63 -1.45
N TRP A 565 13.34 18.77 -2.12
CA TRP A 565 12.28 19.69 -1.74
C TRP A 565 10.93 18.98 -1.78
N GLU A 566 10.08 19.26 -0.82
CA GLU A 566 8.77 18.63 -0.71
C GLU A 566 7.65 19.60 -1.05
N LEU A 567 6.88 19.27 -2.08
CA LEU A 567 5.66 19.99 -2.44
C LEU A 567 4.64 19.88 -1.30
N ILE A 568 4.06 21.01 -0.94
CA ILE A 568 2.96 21.10 0.04
C ILE A 568 1.65 21.48 -0.65
N ASN A 569 0.54 21.32 0.06
CA ASN A 569 -0.78 21.63 -0.49
C ASN A 569 -0.99 23.13 -0.74
N ASP A 570 -0.37 23.96 0.05
CA ASP A 570 -0.67 25.38 0.15
C ASP A 570 -0.18 26.15 -1.09
N TRP A 571 -0.97 27.11 -1.54
CA TRP A 571 -0.44 28.19 -2.35
C TRP A 571 0.57 28.98 -1.54
N TYR A 572 1.66 29.41 -2.16
CA TYR A 572 2.60 30.32 -1.51
C TYR A 572 2.01 31.72 -1.41
N GLY A 573 2.15 32.32 -0.22
CA GLY A 573 1.79 33.71 0.05
C GLY A 573 2.88 34.38 0.86
N GLN A 574 3.53 35.37 0.30
CA GLN A 574 4.67 36.07 0.95
C GLN A 574 4.26 36.66 2.30
N ASP A 575 3.08 37.29 2.39
CA ASP A 575 2.58 37.96 3.59
C ASP A 575 1.57 37.10 4.37
N TYR A 576 1.48 35.81 4.06
CA TYR A 576 0.40 34.96 4.59
C TYR A 576 0.46 34.82 6.10
N TYR A 577 1.64 34.74 6.71
CA TYR A 577 1.81 34.58 8.16
C TYR A 577 1.19 35.73 8.98
N SER A 578 1.13 36.93 8.41
CA SER A 578 0.43 38.08 9.05
C SER A 578 -1.08 37.90 9.12
N ASN A 579 -1.67 37.00 8.33
CA ASN A 579 -3.11 36.79 8.19
C ASN A 579 -3.51 35.31 8.32
N SER A 580 -2.58 34.44 8.70
CA SER A 580 -2.80 33.00 8.85
C SER A 580 -3.87 32.76 9.93
N PRO A 581 -4.89 31.91 9.66
CA PRO A 581 -5.82 31.52 10.70
C PRO A 581 -5.12 30.66 11.75
N TYR A 582 -5.64 30.70 12.96
CA TYR A 582 -5.14 29.90 14.08
C TYR A 582 -5.38 28.41 13.87
N ASP A 583 -6.59 28.02 13.42
CA ASP A 583 -6.98 26.60 13.28
C ASP A 583 -6.69 26.08 11.88
N ASN A 584 -5.86 25.05 11.80
CA ASN A 584 -5.59 24.26 10.59
C ASN A 584 -5.37 25.13 9.33
N PRO A 585 -4.37 26.02 9.30
CA PRO A 585 -4.09 26.86 8.14
C PRO A 585 -3.87 26.02 6.88
N LYS A 586 -4.38 26.51 5.76
CA LYS A 586 -4.35 25.82 4.45
C LYS A 586 -3.73 26.66 3.34
N GLY A 587 -2.99 27.70 3.72
CA GLY A 587 -2.47 28.70 2.80
C GLY A 587 -3.51 29.71 2.34
N PRO A 588 -3.11 30.69 1.54
CA PRO A 588 -4.00 31.66 0.94
C PRO A 588 -4.89 30.99 -0.13
N VAL A 589 -6.08 31.56 -0.35
CA VAL A 589 -7.03 31.07 -1.38
C VAL A 589 -6.43 31.13 -2.79
N THR A 590 -5.58 32.13 -3.04
CA THR A 590 -4.87 32.31 -4.32
C THR A 590 -3.41 32.53 -4.04
N GLY A 591 -2.55 31.91 -4.85
CA GLY A 591 -1.09 32.06 -4.72
C GLY A 591 -0.63 33.48 -5.02
N PHE A 592 0.49 33.86 -4.39
CA PHE A 592 1.20 35.07 -4.74
C PHE A 592 1.65 35.04 -6.20
N ILE A 593 1.37 36.09 -6.95
CA ILE A 593 1.74 36.16 -8.37
C ILE A 593 3.18 36.58 -8.50
N MET A 594 4.00 35.69 -9.00
CA MET A 594 5.41 35.93 -9.23
C MET A 594 5.67 36.80 -10.45
N PRO A 595 6.90 37.32 -10.66
CA PRO A 595 7.23 38.18 -11.79
C PRO A 595 6.95 37.59 -13.18
N ASP A 596 6.84 36.24 -13.29
CA ASP A 596 6.45 35.56 -14.52
C ASP A 596 4.91 35.52 -14.76
N GLY A 597 4.15 36.15 -13.86
CA GLY A 597 2.69 36.26 -13.94
C GLY A 597 1.91 35.05 -13.47
N LYS A 598 2.55 34.06 -12.79
CA LYS A 598 1.90 32.83 -12.32
C LYS A 598 1.87 32.74 -10.78
N PRO A 599 0.85 32.05 -10.21
CA PRO A 599 0.83 31.69 -8.81
C PRO A 599 1.66 30.43 -8.56
N TYR A 600 2.34 30.34 -7.42
CA TYR A 600 3.18 29.20 -7.07
C TYR A 600 2.70 28.48 -5.83
N ARG A 601 2.90 27.15 -5.78
CA ARG A 601 2.71 26.33 -4.59
C ARG A 601 3.95 26.41 -3.71
N GLY A 602 3.75 26.25 -2.40
CA GLY A 602 4.87 26.19 -1.46
C GLY A 602 5.65 24.88 -1.54
N MET A 603 6.87 24.89 -1.06
CA MET A 603 7.69 23.71 -0.80
C MET A 603 8.58 23.93 0.41
N ARG A 604 9.03 22.80 1.01
CA ARG A 604 9.74 22.79 2.30
C ARG A 604 10.90 21.76 2.29
N GLY A 605 11.81 21.83 3.26
CA GLY A 605 12.77 20.80 3.61
C GLY A 605 14.20 20.99 3.09
N GLY A 606 14.41 21.74 2.03
CA GLY A 606 15.72 21.80 1.37
C GLY A 606 15.96 20.57 0.47
N ASN A 607 17.16 20.43 -0.06
CA ASN A 607 17.49 19.32 -0.95
C ASN A 607 19.01 19.06 -1.03
N TRP A 608 19.43 18.00 -1.71
CA TRP A 608 20.81 17.59 -1.93
C TRP A 608 21.64 18.61 -2.76
N TYR A 609 21.03 19.52 -3.50
CA TYR A 609 21.69 20.43 -4.44
C TYR A 609 21.85 21.87 -3.89
N ASN A 610 20.85 22.40 -3.21
CA ASN A 610 20.84 23.78 -2.70
C ASN A 610 21.28 23.82 -1.23
N GLY A 611 22.32 24.54 -0.93
CA GLY A 611 22.84 24.67 0.42
C GLY A 611 24.13 25.43 0.45
N TYR A 612 24.59 25.91 -0.72
CA TYR A 612 25.79 26.72 -0.81
C TYR A 612 25.48 28.14 -1.21
N ASP A 613 25.88 29.06 -0.34
CA ASP A 613 26.35 30.30 -0.84
C ASP A 613 27.78 30.08 -1.44
N THR A 614 28.27 31.07 -2.17
CA THR A 614 29.63 31.05 -2.75
C THR A 614 30.74 30.89 -1.70
N ASN A 615 30.43 30.81 -0.43
CA ASN A 615 31.33 30.70 0.72
C ASN A 615 31.28 29.30 1.38
N GLY A 616 30.47 28.35 0.88
CA GLY A 616 30.39 26.98 1.40
C GLY A 616 29.60 26.85 2.70
N ILE A 617 28.75 27.81 3.04
CA ILE A 617 27.89 27.80 4.21
C ILE A 617 26.47 27.44 3.78
N ASN A 618 25.80 26.59 4.55
CA ASN A 618 24.40 26.30 4.38
C ASN A 618 23.61 27.62 4.43
N ASP A 619 22.94 27.98 3.33
CA ASP A 619 22.19 29.23 3.20
C ASP A 619 20.85 29.25 3.96
N GLY A 620 20.63 28.27 4.84
CA GLY A 620 19.44 28.16 5.67
C GLY A 620 18.23 27.53 4.99
N HIS A 621 18.35 26.99 3.77
CA HIS A 621 17.23 26.34 3.07
C HIS A 621 16.69 25.10 3.78
N SER A 622 17.51 24.42 4.58
CA SER A 622 17.11 23.25 5.35
C SER A 622 16.57 23.57 6.75
N ARG A 623 16.38 24.85 7.10
CA ARG A 623 15.76 25.25 8.38
C ARG A 623 14.30 24.83 8.40
N VAL A 624 13.83 24.47 9.59
CA VAL A 624 12.44 24.02 9.78
C VAL A 624 11.41 25.08 9.40
N SER A 625 11.76 26.37 9.51
CA SER A 625 10.88 27.51 9.17
C SER A 625 10.99 27.94 7.70
N ASN A 626 12.00 27.49 6.96
CA ASN A 626 12.23 27.96 5.59
C ASN A 626 11.06 27.60 4.67
N ARG A 627 10.52 28.62 3.99
CA ARG A 627 9.30 28.50 3.17
C ARG A 627 9.59 28.50 1.68
N ASN A 628 10.74 29.00 1.28
CA ASN A 628 11.02 29.22 -0.10
C ASN A 628 12.47 29.00 -0.42
N PRO A 629 12.66 28.16 -1.34
CA PRO A 629 13.93 27.54 -1.49
C PRO A 629 14.92 28.29 -2.33
N SER A 630 14.76 29.29 -3.00
CA SER A 630 15.81 29.58 -3.91
C SER A 630 15.90 30.98 -4.44
N TYR A 631 17.09 31.47 -4.32
CA TYR A 631 17.65 32.66 -4.88
C TYR A 631 17.24 32.99 -6.34
N TYR A 632 17.11 32.01 -7.19
CA TYR A 632 16.86 32.25 -8.61
C TYR A 632 15.42 32.17 -9.04
N ARG A 633 14.51 31.65 -8.21
CA ARG A 633 13.24 31.18 -8.72
C ARG A 633 12.03 31.42 -7.85
N GLY A 634 12.24 31.79 -6.60
CA GLY A 634 11.13 31.90 -5.66
C GLY A 634 10.39 30.57 -5.46
N PRO A 635 9.18 30.58 -4.93
CA PRO A 635 8.34 29.42 -4.85
C PRO A 635 8.20 28.76 -6.22
N GLN A 636 8.29 27.43 -6.27
CA GLN A 636 8.40 26.72 -7.53
C GLN A 636 7.11 26.83 -8.34
N ASP A 637 7.25 27.09 -9.62
CA ASP A 637 6.16 26.98 -10.57
C ASP A 637 5.60 25.55 -10.56
N PRO A 638 4.32 25.32 -10.25
CA PRO A 638 3.75 23.98 -10.22
C PRO A 638 3.78 23.27 -11.58
N TYR A 639 4.10 24.01 -12.66
CA TYR A 639 4.16 23.48 -14.01
C TYR A 639 5.56 23.18 -14.53
N HIS A 640 6.64 23.45 -13.72
CA HIS A 640 8.02 23.16 -14.09
C HIS A 640 8.68 22.22 -13.07
N PRO A 641 8.87 20.94 -13.40
CA PRO A 641 9.49 19.96 -12.53
C PRO A 641 11.00 20.12 -12.49
N TRP A 642 11.56 19.86 -11.34
CA TRP A 642 12.99 19.89 -11.11
C TRP A 642 13.45 18.53 -10.57
N TYR A 643 14.68 18.16 -10.90
CA TYR A 643 15.31 16.91 -10.48
C TYR A 643 15.72 16.88 -9.01
N HIS A 644 15.29 17.84 -8.23
CA HIS A 644 15.51 17.96 -6.78
C HIS A 644 14.21 18.31 -6.02
N ILE A 645 13.05 18.11 -6.65
CA ILE A 645 11.73 18.35 -6.06
C ILE A 645 10.93 17.06 -6.11
N GLY A 646 10.45 16.64 -4.95
CA GLY A 646 9.57 15.52 -4.73
C GLY A 646 8.40 15.91 -3.82
N PHE A 647 7.85 14.96 -3.08
CA PHE A 647 6.76 15.20 -2.15
C PHE A 647 6.60 14.02 -1.18
N ARG A 648 5.95 14.29 -0.06
CA ARG A 648 5.38 13.27 0.82
C ARG A 648 3.88 13.44 0.95
N VAL A 649 3.19 12.43 1.47
CA VAL A 649 1.73 12.46 1.57
C VAL A 649 1.27 12.47 3.03
N ALA A 650 0.16 13.17 3.26
CA ALA A 650 -0.56 13.22 4.52
C ALA A 650 -1.99 12.72 4.33
N ARG A 651 -2.63 12.30 5.40
CA ARG A 651 -4.08 12.09 5.44
C ARG A 651 -4.64 12.39 6.82
N LYS A 652 -5.94 12.65 6.86
CA LYS A 652 -6.63 12.82 8.14
C LYS A 652 -6.42 11.58 9.01
N TYR A 653 -6.04 11.77 10.26
CA TYR A 653 -6.06 10.69 11.21
C TYR A 653 -7.51 10.29 11.47
N SER A 654 -7.87 9.07 11.16
CA SER A 654 -9.11 8.47 11.61
C SER A 654 -8.76 7.29 12.50
N THR A 655 -9.23 7.30 13.71
CA THR A 655 -9.32 6.07 14.49
C THR A 655 -10.20 5.12 13.69
N ILE A 656 -9.67 3.97 13.28
CA ILE A 656 -10.46 2.94 12.63
C ILE A 656 -11.44 2.40 13.67
N THR A 657 -12.58 3.05 13.79
CA THR A 657 -13.78 2.39 14.30
C THR A 657 -14.49 1.84 13.07
N GLY A 658 -14.33 0.53 12.83
CA GLY A 658 -15.17 -0.11 11.82
C GLY A 658 -16.61 0.24 12.11
N ILE A 659 -17.25 0.96 11.17
CA ILE A 659 -18.64 0.99 10.76
C ILE A 659 -18.96 2.42 10.22
N ASN A 660 -19.39 2.46 8.96
CA ASN A 660 -20.18 3.49 8.25
C ASN A 660 -20.27 4.89 8.88
N ASP A 661 -19.56 5.83 8.27
CA ASP A 661 -19.74 7.25 8.53
C ASP A 661 -20.96 7.81 7.76
N ASN A 662 -22.15 7.56 8.31
CA ASN A 662 -23.32 8.41 8.08
C ASN A 662 -23.64 9.07 9.41
N GLY A 663 -23.06 10.26 9.60
CA GLY A 663 -23.51 11.27 10.55
C GLY A 663 -23.87 10.74 11.94
N MET A 664 -22.87 10.48 12.80
CA MET A 664 -23.09 10.43 14.24
C MET A 664 -21.93 11.13 14.96
N GLN A 665 -22.29 12.22 15.59
CA GLN A 665 -21.63 12.71 16.78
C GLN A 665 -21.55 11.58 17.82
N ASP A 666 -20.37 11.43 18.42
CA ASP A 666 -20.11 10.69 19.66
C ASP A 666 -20.59 9.24 19.73
N ALA A 667 -19.77 8.30 19.25
CA ALA A 667 -19.93 6.90 19.62
C ALA A 667 -19.35 6.66 21.02
N GLY A 668 -20.24 6.30 21.95
CA GLY A 668 -20.04 6.13 23.37
C GLY A 668 -19.13 4.97 23.80
N TYR A 669 -17.84 5.00 23.49
CA TYR A 669 -16.88 4.00 23.99
C TYR A 669 -15.75 4.66 24.79
N MET A 670 -15.31 3.96 25.86
CA MET A 670 -14.13 4.32 26.63
C MET A 670 -12.88 4.11 25.75
N MET A 671 -11.95 5.08 25.78
CA MET A 671 -10.67 4.99 25.09
C MET A 671 -9.53 5.06 26.09
N LEU A 672 -8.48 4.27 25.88
CA LEU A 672 -7.22 4.35 26.63
C LEU A 672 -6.09 4.66 25.66
N GLN A 673 -5.46 5.82 25.80
CA GLN A 673 -4.32 6.22 24.97
C GLN A 673 -3.02 5.60 25.45
N GLN A 674 -2.07 5.44 24.53
CA GLN A 674 -0.72 5.03 24.85
C GLN A 674 -0.11 6.02 25.84
N ASN A 675 0.54 5.48 26.87
CA ASN A 675 1.23 6.30 27.87
C ASN A 675 2.40 7.08 27.25
N TYR A 676 2.65 8.26 27.78
CA TYR A 676 3.79 9.08 27.34
C TYR A 676 4.54 9.66 28.57
N PRO A 677 5.90 9.58 28.54
CA PRO A 677 6.74 8.83 27.59
C PRO A 677 6.54 7.33 27.63
N ASN A 678 6.86 6.64 26.52
CA ASN A 678 6.95 5.18 26.43
C ASN A 678 7.96 4.79 25.33
N PRO A 679 9.14 4.23 25.63
CA PRO A 679 9.60 3.83 26.97
C PRO A 679 9.79 4.98 27.96
N PHE A 680 9.84 4.68 29.26
CA PHE A 680 10.05 5.67 30.32
C PHE A 680 10.96 5.10 31.43
N GLU A 681 11.62 6.00 32.19
CA GLU A 681 12.60 5.60 33.24
C GLU A 681 12.00 5.62 34.65
N ARG A 682 11.14 6.57 34.94
CA ARG A 682 10.63 6.78 36.31
C ARG A 682 9.12 6.94 36.36
N SER A 683 8.58 7.81 35.54
CA SER A 683 7.15 8.12 35.54
C SER A 683 6.62 8.27 34.12
N THR A 684 5.35 7.99 33.94
CA THR A 684 4.65 8.16 32.68
C THR A 684 3.23 8.64 32.92
N THR A 685 2.66 9.31 31.92
CA THR A 685 1.31 9.83 31.95
C THR A 685 0.41 8.97 31.05
N ILE A 686 -0.75 8.63 31.53
CA ILE A 686 -1.76 7.82 30.83
C ILE A 686 -3.01 8.67 30.69
N LYS A 687 -3.56 8.77 29.46
CA LYS A 687 -4.80 9.48 29.18
C LYS A 687 -5.89 8.51 28.77
N PHE A 688 -7.12 8.76 29.21
CA PHE A 688 -8.29 8.02 28.78
C PHE A 688 -9.50 8.93 28.63
N TYR A 689 -10.46 8.49 27.81
CA TYR A 689 -11.70 9.22 27.52
C TYR A 689 -12.91 8.38 27.95
N LEU A 690 -13.88 9.03 28.57
CA LEU A 690 -15.17 8.46 28.92
C LEU A 690 -16.28 9.17 28.16
N PRO A 691 -17.11 8.45 27.41
CA PRO A 691 -18.22 9.04 26.64
C PRO A 691 -19.40 9.46 27.50
N GLN A 692 -19.49 8.93 28.71
CA GLN A 692 -20.47 9.26 29.73
C GLN A 692 -19.90 8.97 31.11
N PRO A 693 -20.44 9.55 32.19
CA PRO A 693 -19.98 9.24 33.54
C PRO A 693 -20.03 7.75 33.84
N ALA A 694 -18.93 7.17 34.28
CA ALA A 694 -18.83 5.74 34.54
C ALA A 694 -17.94 5.44 35.75
N HIS A 695 -18.22 4.33 36.44
CA HIS A 695 -17.27 3.74 37.37
C HIS A 695 -16.20 3.02 36.57
N ILE A 696 -14.94 3.42 36.75
CA ILE A 696 -13.79 2.85 36.04
C ILE A 696 -12.77 2.29 37.01
N MET A 697 -11.97 1.35 36.54
CA MET A 697 -10.75 0.91 37.18
C MET A 697 -9.59 0.90 36.17
N LEU A 698 -8.52 1.62 36.50
CA LEU A 698 -7.29 1.67 35.70
C LEU A 698 -6.17 0.94 36.45
N THR A 699 -5.76 -0.23 35.97
CA THR A 699 -4.78 -1.08 36.64
C THR A 699 -3.53 -1.28 35.80
N VAL A 700 -2.38 -1.42 36.47
CA VAL A 700 -1.10 -1.80 35.84
C VAL A 700 -0.71 -3.20 36.30
N ARG A 701 -0.35 -4.06 35.36
CA ARG A 701 0.12 -5.42 35.61
C ARG A 701 1.46 -5.66 34.95
N ASN A 702 2.29 -6.50 35.56
CA ASN A 702 3.57 -6.93 34.96
C ASN A 702 3.34 -8.04 33.91
N SER A 703 4.41 -8.46 33.23
CA SER A 703 4.40 -9.51 32.20
C SER A 703 3.92 -10.89 32.70
N LEU A 704 3.84 -11.11 34.00
CA LEU A 704 3.30 -12.33 34.62
C LEU A 704 1.82 -12.18 35.00
N GLY A 705 1.16 -11.06 34.59
CA GLY A 705 -0.24 -10.77 34.91
C GLY A 705 -0.50 -10.29 36.33
N ARG A 706 0.55 -10.18 37.19
CA ARG A 706 0.39 -9.71 38.57
C ARG A 706 0.15 -8.20 38.59
N GLU A 707 -0.87 -7.76 39.30
CA GLU A 707 -1.18 -6.33 39.52
C GLU A 707 -0.07 -5.67 40.36
N VAL A 708 0.42 -4.53 39.84
CA VAL A 708 1.50 -3.75 40.48
C VAL A 708 1.07 -2.37 40.91
N ALA A 709 0.01 -1.84 40.30
CA ALA A 709 -0.62 -0.57 40.69
C ALA A 709 -2.08 -0.52 40.26
N VAL A 710 -2.90 0.16 41.06
CA VAL A 710 -4.23 0.67 40.67
C VAL A 710 -4.09 2.18 40.60
N LEU A 711 -4.26 2.74 39.41
CA LEU A 711 -4.02 4.17 39.15
C LEU A 711 -5.28 5.00 39.32
N ALA A 712 -6.45 4.42 39.05
CA ALA A 712 -7.75 5.00 39.32
C ALA A 712 -8.75 3.86 39.62
N ASP A 713 -9.66 4.10 40.58
CA ASP A 713 -10.78 3.23 40.92
C ASP A 713 -11.90 4.12 41.46
N GLY A 714 -12.94 4.36 40.68
CA GLY A 714 -14.03 5.25 41.09
C GLY A 714 -14.92 5.72 39.97
N GLN A 715 -15.86 6.59 40.37
CA GLN A 715 -16.78 7.25 39.45
C GLN A 715 -16.09 8.45 38.83
N GLU A 716 -15.96 8.48 37.51
CA GLU A 716 -15.41 9.58 36.74
C GLU A 716 -16.47 10.18 35.81
N ASN A 717 -16.33 11.47 35.49
CA ASN A 717 -17.24 12.19 34.60
C ASN A 717 -16.94 11.87 33.14
N GLU A 718 -17.83 12.29 32.25
CA GLU A 718 -17.55 12.28 30.80
C GLU A 718 -16.36 13.18 30.45
N GLY A 719 -15.63 12.84 29.40
CA GLY A 719 -14.50 13.60 28.89
C GLY A 719 -13.14 12.94 29.09
N TRP A 720 -12.10 13.74 28.86
CA TRP A 720 -10.72 13.30 28.97
C TRP A 720 -10.21 13.35 30.40
N HIS A 721 -9.54 12.27 30.82
CA HIS A 721 -8.87 12.12 32.12
C HIS A 721 -7.39 11.84 31.92
N THR A 722 -6.59 12.28 32.87
CA THR A 722 -5.13 12.10 32.85
C THR A 722 -4.66 11.60 34.22
N VAL A 723 -3.91 10.50 34.22
CA VAL A 723 -3.35 9.89 35.42
C VAL A 723 -1.87 9.62 35.22
N SER A 724 -1.04 9.92 36.22
CA SER A 724 0.39 9.65 36.16
C SER A 724 0.75 8.40 36.99
N TRP A 725 1.60 7.56 36.46
CA TRP A 725 2.18 6.44 37.18
C TRP A 725 3.65 6.70 37.53
N ASP A 726 3.97 6.81 38.84
CA ASP A 726 5.35 6.79 39.34
C ASP A 726 5.77 5.32 39.51
N ALA A 727 6.60 4.83 38.59
CA ALA A 727 7.13 3.48 38.58
C ALA A 727 8.50 3.37 39.31
N SER A 728 8.88 4.37 40.12
CA SER A 728 10.19 4.40 40.80
C SER A 728 10.50 3.16 41.66
N GLN A 729 9.48 2.42 42.08
CA GLN A 729 9.60 1.19 42.85
C GLN A 729 9.40 -0.10 42.00
N ALA A 730 9.06 0.06 40.71
CA ALA A 730 8.84 -1.07 39.81
C ALA A 730 10.15 -1.52 39.15
N ALA A 731 10.30 -2.78 38.81
CA ALA A 731 11.46 -3.30 38.08
C ALA A 731 11.40 -2.89 36.61
N GLY A 732 12.54 -2.70 35.93
CA GLY A 732 12.57 -2.50 34.48
C GLY A 732 11.91 -3.69 33.77
N GLY A 733 11.09 -3.40 32.72
CA GLY A 733 10.38 -4.44 31.99
C GLY A 733 9.09 -3.96 31.32
N ILE A 734 8.31 -4.93 30.82
CA ILE A 734 7.04 -4.69 30.16
C ILE A 734 5.90 -4.74 31.19
N TYR A 735 5.01 -3.77 31.08
CA TYR A 735 3.79 -3.65 31.87
C TYR A 735 2.57 -3.50 30.96
N LEU A 736 1.42 -3.95 31.41
CA LEU A 736 0.12 -3.77 30.76
C LEU A 736 -0.74 -2.86 31.62
N CYS A 737 -1.23 -1.77 31.06
CA CYS A 737 -2.18 -0.88 31.72
C CYS A 737 -3.56 -1.13 31.11
N THR A 738 -4.54 -1.48 31.95
CA THR A 738 -5.89 -1.84 31.53
C THR A 738 -6.91 -0.92 32.16
N LEU A 739 -7.75 -0.30 31.33
CA LEU A 739 -8.94 0.45 31.73
C LEU A 739 -10.16 -0.47 31.62
N THR A 740 -10.87 -0.63 32.72
CA THR A 740 -12.15 -1.35 32.79
C THR A 740 -13.26 -0.43 33.25
N GLY A 741 -14.49 -0.67 32.78
CA GLY A 741 -15.68 0.13 33.12
C GLY A 741 -16.93 -0.48 32.51
N SER A 742 -17.88 0.36 32.10
CA SER A 742 -19.18 -0.07 31.54
C SER A 742 -19.12 -0.66 30.12
N SER A 743 -17.97 -0.62 29.46
CA SER A 743 -17.75 -1.19 28.12
C SER A 743 -16.58 -2.19 28.14
N HIS A 744 -16.18 -2.70 26.97
CA HIS A 744 -15.08 -3.66 26.86
C HIS A 744 -13.76 -3.08 27.44
N PRO A 745 -12.94 -3.90 28.14
CA PRO A 745 -11.65 -3.46 28.63
C PRO A 745 -10.72 -2.98 27.51
N SER A 746 -10.00 -1.90 27.75
CA SER A 746 -8.95 -1.40 26.85
C SER A 746 -7.59 -1.54 27.53
N THR A 747 -6.58 -2.03 26.80
CA THR A 747 -5.24 -2.32 27.36
C THR A 747 -4.15 -1.72 26.48
N ILE A 748 -3.15 -1.08 27.10
CA ILE A 748 -1.93 -0.60 26.44
C ILE A 748 -0.69 -1.26 27.04
N LYS A 749 0.38 -1.36 26.21
CA LYS A 749 1.68 -1.86 26.61
C LYS A 749 2.59 -0.69 27.00
N MET A 750 3.21 -0.79 28.19
CA MET A 750 4.15 0.20 28.72
C MET A 750 5.53 -0.43 28.90
N ILE A 751 6.60 0.29 28.59
CA ILE A 751 7.99 -0.19 28.71
C ILE A 751 8.73 0.72 29.70
N LEU A 752 9.11 0.13 30.85
CA LEU A 752 9.94 0.79 31.85
C LEU A 752 11.40 0.36 31.64
N ILE A 753 12.26 1.33 31.33
CA ILE A 753 13.71 1.13 31.20
C ILE A 753 14.40 1.61 32.46
N ARG A 754 15.48 0.88 32.90
CA ARG A 754 16.32 1.21 34.03
C ARG A 754 17.77 0.89 33.74
#